data_a462620ec39a96d8ee370a429193627a
#
_entry.id   a462620ec39a96d8ee370a429193627a
#
_cell.length_a   1.000
_cell.length_b   1.000
_cell.length_c   1.000
_cell.angle_alpha   90.00
_cell.angle_beta   90.00
_cell.angle_gamma   90.00
#
_symmetry.space_group_name_H-M   'P 1'
#
loop_
_entity.id
_entity.type
_entity.pdbx_description
1 polymer ?
#
loop_
_entity_poly.entity_id
_entity_poly.type
_entity_poly.pdbx_seq_one_letter_code
_entity_poly.pdbx_strand_id
1 'polypeptide(L)'
;MRAAAYRAGAKLHDERAGKTENYSRKADVVRTAILAPEGAPAWCLDREQLWNRVEDRENRRDAQVAREFEINLPRELSDAENWRLVTDFARSYLVPQGRICDIAFHKGRAHDGQDHPHAHILMPLRLLSGDGFGGKHPDTDWRKFLEKTNRLEKLREQWCEFARNRAAELGIDLGPDWDHRSYQDRGIDIEAEPKVGATAHRLARQYGSAERVDELKETVRRNGERLLSDPGLALAALTNNQSTFTERDLAKWIHRHSDDDQFEAIFLAAKERAVVVGRDDRGTVRFSTREMVELEQAMLETADDLAAVRRHNVDSGAVLRNLAKTDLSSAMQSAAEQVLIGSDLNCIVGYAGAGKSTMLGEMQKIWQARGYQVKGATLSGIAAENLEEASGIRSRTLASWMYSWKKGTEKLSAKDILVVDEAGMVGSRQMAYLLDQVQKANAKIILVGDPEQLQAIEAGAAFRAIAERAGSVELTEVWRQRKDWQRSATAEFATGNTRKALTRYQDAGAIVVEATQEAARVRLVAEWIAARSPERSAIIMAHTRKDAAVLNQQARRLLNEAGQLGVETELETSRGKMTFAKGDRVMFLRNDRSLGVKNGTLGTAEFVAANTLQVRTDDGRQIKIDLRNYADIAHGYAVTIHKAQGVSVDQSFVLASAGFDRHLTYVAMSRHRDRVKLFWGQDEFPKGNIDLFRTLSRERSKDVTSDYQLDIASARDLSVGQEMSSNGIKAWPGRRRTSSKSPPWRGPER
;
A
#
# COMPACT_ATOMS: atom_id res chain seq x y z
N MET A 1 21.22 -5.29 30.68
CA MET A 1 20.43 -6.30 31.38
C MET A 1 19.07 -5.79 31.87
N ARG A 2 18.98 -4.79 32.75
CA ARG A 2 17.72 -4.27 33.31
C ARG A 2 16.63 -3.94 32.28
N ALA A 3 16.99 -3.32 31.15
CA ALA A 3 16.06 -2.97 30.10
C ALA A 3 15.42 -4.20 29.44
N ALA A 4 16.20 -5.23 29.17
CA ALA A 4 15.70 -6.49 28.60
C ALA A 4 14.77 -7.22 29.58
N ALA A 5 15.17 -7.33 30.86
CA ALA A 5 14.34 -7.93 31.89
C ALA A 5 13.00 -7.20 32.05
N TYR A 6 13.02 -5.86 32.06
CA TYR A 6 11.81 -5.04 32.22
C TYR A 6 10.83 -5.22 31.05
N ARG A 7 11.34 -5.19 29.81
CA ARG A 7 10.49 -5.31 28.61
C ARG A 7 9.90 -6.71 28.47
N ALA A 8 10.72 -7.72 28.73
CA ALA A 8 10.27 -9.10 28.63
C ALA A 8 9.41 -9.57 29.82
N GLY A 9 9.29 -8.79 30.91
CA GLY A 9 8.66 -9.26 32.13
C GLY A 9 9.38 -10.46 32.73
N ALA A 10 10.71 -10.50 32.61
CA ALA A 10 11.52 -11.66 32.95
C ALA A 10 12.36 -11.42 34.24
N LYS A 11 12.87 -12.52 34.81
CA LYS A 11 13.89 -12.50 35.83
C LYS A 11 15.22 -12.86 35.17
N LEU A 12 16.16 -11.92 35.12
CA LEU A 12 17.47 -12.10 34.48
C LEU A 12 18.60 -11.73 35.43
N HIS A 13 19.67 -12.51 35.42
CA HIS A 13 20.87 -12.22 36.19
C HIS A 13 21.86 -11.40 35.40
N ASP A 14 22.26 -10.27 35.94
CA ASP A 14 23.30 -9.38 35.41
C ASP A 14 24.63 -9.79 35.96
N GLU A 15 25.44 -10.53 35.20
CA GLU A 15 26.74 -11.06 35.63
C GLU A 15 27.73 -9.92 35.93
N ARG A 16 27.70 -8.84 35.17
CA ARG A 16 28.61 -7.69 35.35
C ARG A 16 28.29 -6.90 36.60
N ALA A 17 27.01 -6.76 36.95
CA ALA A 17 26.57 -6.04 38.14
C ALA A 17 26.43 -6.98 39.38
N GLY A 18 26.52 -8.30 39.20
CA GLY A 18 26.28 -9.29 40.23
C GLY A 18 24.87 -9.22 40.83
N LYS A 19 23.89 -8.81 40.05
CA LYS A 19 22.55 -8.48 40.49
C LYS A 19 21.47 -9.14 39.61
N THR A 20 20.43 -9.64 40.27
CA THR A 20 19.25 -10.18 39.53
C THR A 20 18.16 -9.13 39.41
N GLU A 21 17.83 -8.80 38.17
CA GLU A 21 16.70 -7.95 37.82
C GLU A 21 15.43 -8.81 37.65
N ASN A 22 14.39 -8.52 38.43
CA ASN A 22 13.18 -9.34 38.44
C ASN A 22 11.93 -8.52 38.17
N TYR A 23 11.35 -8.73 37.00
CA TYR A 23 10.11 -8.11 36.51
C TYR A 23 9.02 -9.12 36.14
N SER A 24 9.11 -10.37 36.65
CA SER A 24 8.17 -11.46 36.35
C SER A 24 6.71 -11.20 36.79
N ARG A 25 6.47 -10.17 37.62
CA ARG A 25 5.12 -9.74 38.03
C ARG A 25 4.48 -8.71 37.08
N LYS A 26 5.15 -8.37 35.96
CA LYS A 26 4.65 -7.41 34.99
C LYS A 26 3.49 -8.03 34.21
N ALA A 27 2.27 -7.47 34.33
CA ALA A 27 1.03 -8.06 33.82
C ALA A 27 0.68 -7.61 32.40
N ASP A 28 1.36 -6.60 31.86
CA ASP A 28 1.09 -6.02 30.53
C ASP A 28 1.87 -6.70 29.40
N VAL A 29 2.76 -7.64 29.70
CA VAL A 29 3.51 -8.41 28.70
C VAL A 29 2.66 -9.58 28.21
N VAL A 30 2.28 -9.54 26.95
CA VAL A 30 1.43 -10.56 26.31
C VAL A 30 2.29 -11.71 25.78
N ARG A 31 3.41 -11.37 25.10
CA ARG A 31 4.27 -12.37 24.48
C ARG A 31 5.67 -11.83 24.22
N THR A 32 6.67 -12.73 24.25
CA THR A 32 8.06 -12.37 23.93
C THR A 32 8.73 -13.43 23.08
N ALA A 33 9.68 -13.02 22.23
CA ALA A 33 10.57 -13.92 21.50
C ALA A 33 11.86 -13.21 21.12
N ILE A 34 12.90 -13.97 20.86
CA ILE A 34 14.11 -13.48 20.23
C ILE A 34 14.19 -14.05 18.81
N LEU A 35 14.39 -13.18 17.84
CA LEU A 35 14.63 -13.53 16.46
C LEU A 35 16.08 -13.21 16.13
N ALA A 36 16.78 -14.15 15.51
CA ALA A 36 18.16 -14.01 15.10
C ALA A 36 18.34 -14.44 13.63
N PRO A 37 19.42 -14.03 12.96
CA PRO A 37 19.78 -14.51 11.64
C PRO A 37 19.90 -16.04 11.58
N GLU A 38 19.68 -16.60 10.40
CA GLU A 38 19.85 -18.04 10.20
C GLU A 38 21.30 -18.46 10.49
N GLY A 39 21.46 -19.58 11.19
CA GLY A 39 22.78 -20.04 11.64
C GLY A 39 23.36 -19.32 12.87
N ALA A 40 22.56 -18.44 13.52
CA ALA A 40 23.01 -17.79 14.75
C ALA A 40 23.23 -18.82 15.88
N PRO A 41 24.27 -18.66 16.70
CA PRO A 41 24.53 -19.54 17.85
C PRO A 41 23.36 -19.60 18.82
N ALA A 42 23.16 -20.73 19.48
CA ALA A 42 21.99 -20.97 20.35
C ALA A 42 21.86 -19.94 21.50
N TRP A 43 22.97 -19.42 22.01
CA TRP A 43 22.97 -18.40 23.06
C TRP A 43 22.29 -17.09 22.64
N CYS A 44 22.18 -16.81 21.32
CA CYS A 44 21.46 -15.64 20.81
C CYS A 44 19.95 -15.70 21.10
N LEU A 45 19.41 -16.89 21.27
CA LEU A 45 17.99 -17.12 21.54
C LEU A 45 17.67 -17.21 23.04
N ASP A 46 18.70 -17.26 23.89
CA ASP A 46 18.59 -17.16 25.35
C ASP A 46 18.79 -15.69 25.76
N ARG A 47 17.77 -15.08 26.37
CA ARG A 47 17.76 -13.65 26.70
C ARG A 47 18.83 -13.27 27.73
N GLU A 48 19.08 -14.12 28.74
CA GLU A 48 20.07 -13.85 29.76
C GLU A 48 21.48 -13.90 29.17
N GLN A 49 21.79 -14.96 28.43
CA GLN A 49 23.08 -15.11 27.76
C GLN A 49 23.32 -14.02 26.70
N LEU A 50 22.30 -13.69 25.89
CA LEU A 50 22.40 -12.66 24.90
C LEU A 50 22.81 -11.32 25.52
N TRP A 51 22.07 -10.86 26.54
CA TRP A 51 22.31 -9.53 27.10
C TRP A 51 23.54 -9.45 27.98
N ASN A 52 23.95 -10.53 28.69
CA ASN A 52 25.22 -10.58 29.38
C ASN A 52 26.39 -10.47 28.39
N ARG A 53 26.37 -11.20 27.27
CA ARG A 53 27.41 -11.09 26.22
C ARG A 53 27.44 -9.72 25.54
N VAL A 54 26.29 -9.06 25.39
CA VAL A 54 26.22 -7.70 24.86
C VAL A 54 26.90 -6.71 25.80
N GLU A 55 26.65 -6.80 27.11
CA GLU A 55 27.26 -5.91 28.11
C GLU A 55 28.75 -6.20 28.31
N ASP A 56 29.16 -7.47 28.32
CA ASP A 56 30.56 -7.88 28.44
C ASP A 56 31.41 -7.36 27.26
N ARG A 57 30.84 -7.30 26.05
CA ARG A 57 31.57 -6.81 24.88
C ARG A 57 31.81 -5.30 24.88
N GLU A 58 31.11 -4.52 25.70
CA GLU A 58 31.22 -3.06 25.77
C GLU A 58 32.06 -2.64 27.00
N ASN A 59 33.31 -2.24 26.75
CA ASN A 59 34.27 -1.90 27.80
C ASN A 59 34.06 -0.51 28.45
N ARG A 60 33.35 0.41 27.76
CA ARG A 60 33.13 1.78 28.23
C ARG A 60 31.89 1.87 29.07
N ARG A 61 31.95 2.57 30.21
CA ARG A 61 30.82 2.75 31.13
C ARG A 61 29.65 3.51 30.52
N ASP A 62 29.91 4.38 29.57
CA ASP A 62 28.97 5.21 28.83
C ASP A 62 28.57 4.60 27.45
N ALA A 63 28.96 3.34 27.19
CA ALA A 63 28.69 2.70 25.92
C ALA A 63 27.18 2.49 25.72
N GLN A 64 26.67 2.90 24.57
CA GLN A 64 25.38 2.45 24.10
C GLN A 64 25.48 0.97 23.68
N VAL A 65 24.70 0.12 24.35
CA VAL A 65 24.73 -1.35 24.16
C VAL A 65 23.64 -1.86 23.24
N ALA A 66 22.50 -1.14 23.20
CA ALA A 66 21.32 -1.55 22.47
C ALA A 66 20.60 -0.37 21.83
N ARG A 67 19.77 -0.69 20.86
CA ARG A 67 18.76 0.21 20.28
C ARG A 67 17.39 -0.41 20.42
N GLU A 68 16.41 0.42 20.66
CA GLU A 68 15.03 0.02 20.78
C GLU A 68 14.20 0.69 19.71
N PHE A 69 13.31 -0.09 19.11
CA PHE A 69 12.15 0.41 18.39
C PHE A 69 10.89 0.09 19.19
N GLU A 70 10.13 1.11 19.52
CA GLU A 70 8.78 0.96 20.03
C GLU A 70 7.81 1.19 18.87
N ILE A 71 6.96 0.21 18.62
CA ILE A 71 6.06 0.17 17.47
C ILE A 71 4.63 0.06 17.98
N ASN A 72 3.77 1.01 17.59
CA ASN A 72 2.34 0.90 17.83
C ASN A 72 1.76 -0.23 16.99
N LEU A 73 0.83 -0.97 17.56
CA LEU A 73 0.11 -2.06 16.90
C LEU A 73 -1.36 -1.67 16.71
N PRO A 74 -2.02 -2.09 15.62
CA PRO A 74 -3.42 -1.79 15.40
C PRO A 74 -4.32 -2.37 16.49
N ARG A 75 -5.20 -1.55 17.04
CA ARG A 75 -6.21 -1.97 18.02
C ARG A 75 -7.27 -2.87 17.42
N GLU A 76 -7.49 -2.72 16.14
CA GLU A 76 -8.44 -3.46 15.33
C GLU A 76 -8.03 -4.91 15.13
N LEU A 77 -6.74 -5.23 15.35
CA LEU A 77 -6.21 -6.58 15.22
C LEU A 77 -6.26 -7.33 16.56
N SER A 78 -6.47 -8.64 16.49
CA SER A 78 -6.34 -9.51 17.65
C SER A 78 -4.90 -9.57 18.19
N ASP A 79 -4.73 -9.97 19.44
CA ASP A 79 -3.39 -10.13 20.03
C ASP A 79 -2.53 -11.13 19.24
N ALA A 80 -3.14 -12.19 18.71
CA ALA A 80 -2.45 -13.17 17.88
C ALA A 80 -1.97 -12.55 16.55
N GLU A 81 -2.81 -11.73 15.92
CA GLU A 81 -2.45 -11.05 14.68
C GLU A 81 -1.42 -9.95 14.91
N ASN A 82 -1.52 -9.20 15.99
CA ASN A 82 -0.53 -8.20 16.38
C ASN A 82 0.84 -8.84 16.67
N TRP A 83 0.84 -10.01 17.32
CA TRP A 83 2.07 -10.77 17.51
C TRP A 83 2.70 -11.22 16.20
N ARG A 84 1.89 -11.77 15.30
CA ARG A 84 2.35 -12.14 13.95
C ARG A 84 2.87 -10.92 13.21
N LEU A 85 2.14 -9.82 13.24
CA LEU A 85 2.50 -8.58 12.56
C LEU A 85 3.90 -8.09 12.96
N VAL A 86 4.20 -8.00 14.26
CA VAL A 86 5.49 -7.50 14.73
C VAL A 86 6.63 -8.48 14.47
N THR A 87 6.40 -9.78 14.68
CA THR A 87 7.44 -10.80 14.44
C THR A 87 7.78 -10.93 12.97
N ASP A 88 6.78 -10.85 12.12
CA ASP A 88 6.94 -10.93 10.68
C ASP A 88 7.60 -9.67 10.10
N PHE A 89 7.27 -8.50 10.65
CA PHE A 89 7.98 -7.27 10.31
C PHE A 89 9.46 -7.36 10.68
N ALA A 90 9.77 -7.83 11.89
CA ALA A 90 11.16 -8.01 12.31
C ALA A 90 11.91 -9.01 11.43
N ARG A 91 11.29 -10.15 11.08
CA ARG A 91 11.87 -11.14 10.15
C ARG A 91 12.08 -10.58 8.75
N SER A 92 11.20 -9.69 8.28
CA SER A 92 11.27 -9.16 6.91
C SER A 92 12.22 -7.96 6.76
N TYR A 93 12.37 -7.15 7.80
CA TYR A 93 13.06 -5.87 7.69
C TYR A 93 14.26 -5.69 8.62
N LEU A 94 14.36 -6.43 9.72
CA LEU A 94 15.40 -6.25 10.73
C LEU A 94 16.40 -7.41 10.76
N VAL A 95 15.90 -8.64 10.87
CA VAL A 95 16.74 -9.86 10.93
C VAL A 95 17.61 -10.04 9.67
N PRO A 96 17.13 -9.79 8.44
CA PRO A 96 17.97 -9.90 7.26
C PRO A 96 19.13 -8.90 7.22
N GLN A 97 19.09 -7.85 8.05
CA GLN A 97 20.21 -6.92 8.23
C GLN A 97 21.27 -7.43 9.22
N GLY A 98 21.23 -8.71 9.60
CA GLY A 98 22.14 -9.29 10.58
C GLY A 98 21.81 -8.93 12.05
N ARG A 99 20.61 -8.39 12.32
CA ARG A 99 20.21 -7.94 13.65
C ARG A 99 19.58 -9.07 14.44
N ILE A 100 19.91 -9.14 15.72
CA ILE A 100 19.15 -9.93 16.70
C ILE A 100 18.05 -9.01 17.24
N CYS A 101 16.80 -9.49 17.24
CA CYS A 101 15.64 -8.75 17.68
C CYS A 101 15.01 -9.42 18.90
N ASP A 102 15.19 -8.83 20.08
CA ASP A 102 14.48 -9.25 21.29
C ASP A 102 13.16 -8.49 21.35
N ILE A 103 12.06 -9.19 21.06
CA ILE A 103 10.72 -8.63 20.87
C ILE A 103 9.88 -8.90 22.11
N ALA A 104 9.22 -7.88 22.61
CA ALA A 104 8.22 -7.97 23.66
C ALA A 104 6.93 -7.25 23.23
N PHE A 105 5.84 -7.98 23.14
CA PHE A 105 4.51 -7.45 22.87
C PHE A 105 3.81 -7.12 24.18
N HIS A 106 3.38 -5.87 24.30
CA HIS A 106 2.69 -5.34 25.46
C HIS A 106 1.28 -4.90 25.11
N LYS A 107 0.38 -5.03 26.07
CA LYS A 107 -1.00 -4.56 25.99
C LYS A 107 -1.30 -3.68 27.19
N GLY A 108 -0.88 -2.42 27.07
CA GLY A 108 -1.21 -1.37 28.04
C GLY A 108 -2.61 -0.82 27.82
N ARG A 109 -3.01 0.15 28.63
CA ARG A 109 -4.21 0.97 28.39
C ARG A 109 -3.81 2.36 27.93
N ALA A 110 -4.48 2.88 26.92
CA ALA A 110 -4.33 4.26 26.48
C ALA A 110 -5.12 5.22 27.40
N HIS A 111 -4.95 6.52 27.19
CA HIS A 111 -5.66 7.54 27.96
C HIS A 111 -7.19 7.47 27.80
N ASP A 112 -7.67 7.01 26.62
CA ASP A 112 -9.08 6.77 26.31
C ASP A 112 -9.67 5.53 27.00
N GLY A 113 -8.89 4.89 27.86
CA GLY A 113 -9.28 3.68 28.60
C GLY A 113 -9.34 2.40 27.78
N GLN A 114 -9.06 2.46 26.48
CA GLN A 114 -9.01 1.30 25.60
C GLN A 114 -7.62 0.62 25.65
N ASP A 115 -7.53 -0.58 25.11
CA ASP A 115 -6.27 -1.28 24.97
C ASP A 115 -5.32 -0.52 24.03
N HIS A 116 -4.05 -0.43 24.44
CA HIS A 116 -2.97 0.14 23.63
C HIS A 116 -1.93 -0.94 23.32
N PRO A 117 -2.15 -1.75 22.30
CA PRO A 117 -1.19 -2.76 21.90
C PRO A 117 0.04 -2.08 21.27
N HIS A 118 1.23 -2.44 21.75
CA HIS A 118 2.51 -1.97 21.21
C HIS A 118 3.59 -3.03 21.40
N ALA A 119 4.64 -2.94 20.62
CA ALA A 119 5.76 -3.86 20.74
C ALA A 119 7.08 -3.11 20.91
N HIS A 120 7.92 -3.63 21.78
CA HIS A 120 9.31 -3.24 21.92
C HIS A 120 10.20 -4.22 21.17
N ILE A 121 11.07 -3.72 20.31
CA ILE A 121 12.10 -4.50 19.62
C ILE A 121 13.44 -3.98 20.09
N LEU A 122 14.09 -4.71 20.99
CA LEU A 122 15.41 -4.36 21.52
C LEU A 122 16.48 -5.10 20.73
N MET A 123 17.47 -4.38 20.21
CA MET A 123 18.50 -4.92 19.33
C MET A 123 19.90 -4.55 19.83
N PRO A 124 20.85 -5.51 19.93
CA PRO A 124 22.25 -5.21 20.10
C PRO A 124 22.79 -4.28 19.00
N LEU A 125 23.73 -3.40 19.33
CA LEU A 125 24.37 -2.52 18.35
C LEU A 125 25.43 -3.23 17.53
N ARG A 126 25.85 -4.43 17.93
CA ARG A 126 26.87 -5.22 17.23
C ARG A 126 26.25 -6.32 16.40
N LEU A 127 26.89 -6.61 15.28
CA LEU A 127 26.56 -7.74 14.43
C LEU A 127 27.21 -9.01 14.96
N LEU A 128 26.63 -10.14 14.65
CA LEU A 128 27.25 -11.45 14.87
C LEU A 128 28.46 -11.62 13.96
N SER A 129 29.52 -12.24 14.48
CA SER A 129 30.72 -12.59 13.73
C SER A 129 31.32 -13.87 14.33
N GLY A 130 31.21 -14.97 13.63
CA GLY A 130 31.55 -16.30 14.19
C GLY A 130 30.66 -16.59 15.40
N ASP A 131 31.25 -17.11 16.47
CA ASP A 131 30.53 -17.47 17.71
C ASP A 131 30.30 -16.29 18.68
N GLY A 132 30.56 -15.05 18.29
CA GLY A 132 30.46 -13.89 19.17
C GLY A 132 30.00 -12.61 18.46
N PHE A 133 30.17 -11.47 19.14
CA PHE A 133 29.89 -10.15 18.58
C PHE A 133 31.10 -9.55 17.90
N GLY A 134 30.95 -9.12 16.64
CA GLY A 134 31.90 -8.39 15.83
C GLY A 134 31.82 -6.87 15.98
N GLY A 135 31.99 -6.16 14.87
CA GLY A 135 31.90 -4.71 14.80
C GLY A 135 30.49 -4.18 15.07
N LYS A 136 30.38 -2.88 15.41
CA LYS A 136 29.08 -2.20 15.51
C LYS A 136 28.44 -2.12 14.13
N HIS A 137 27.13 -2.25 14.08
CA HIS A 137 26.36 -2.06 12.86
C HIS A 137 26.65 -0.67 12.28
N PRO A 138 26.81 -0.51 10.93
CA PRO A 138 27.11 0.78 10.30
C PRO A 138 26.15 1.92 10.68
N ASP A 139 24.92 1.58 11.02
CA ASP A 139 23.86 2.53 11.42
C ASP A 139 23.87 2.91 12.91
N THR A 140 24.98 2.68 13.62
CA THR A 140 25.06 3.01 15.06
C THR A 140 25.15 4.51 15.33
N ASP A 141 25.64 5.31 14.37
CA ASP A 141 25.62 6.77 14.48
C ASP A 141 24.22 7.31 14.12
N TRP A 142 23.39 7.41 15.16
CA TRP A 142 21.99 7.79 14.99
C TRP A 142 21.79 9.20 14.42
N ARG A 143 22.68 10.17 14.70
CA ARG A 143 22.57 11.50 14.13
C ARG A 143 22.83 11.48 12.63
N LYS A 144 23.85 10.78 12.19
CA LYS A 144 24.13 10.58 10.75
C LYS A 144 23.04 9.75 10.07
N PHE A 145 22.46 8.80 10.80
CA PHE A 145 21.37 7.95 10.30
C PHE A 145 20.08 8.73 10.10
N LEU A 146 19.71 9.62 11.02
CA LEU A 146 18.50 10.45 10.95
C LEU A 146 18.63 11.59 9.93
N GLU A 147 19.75 12.31 9.97
CA GLU A 147 19.90 13.56 9.24
C GLU A 147 20.32 13.39 7.77
N LYS A 148 21.06 12.33 7.43
CA LYS A 148 21.62 12.16 6.08
C LYS A 148 20.91 11.16 5.18
N THR A 149 20.06 10.29 5.68
CA THR A 149 19.57 9.15 4.89
C THR A 149 18.06 8.91 4.86
N ASN A 150 17.24 9.70 5.53
CA ASN A 150 15.77 9.49 5.67
C ASN A 150 15.39 8.03 6.03
N ARG A 151 16.31 7.29 6.65
CA ARG A 151 16.09 5.85 6.93
C ARG A 151 15.02 5.60 7.98
N LEU A 152 14.87 6.50 8.96
CA LEU A 152 13.81 6.37 9.96
C LEU A 152 12.42 6.60 9.33
N GLU A 153 12.31 7.60 8.49
CA GLU A 153 11.07 7.88 7.74
C GLU A 153 10.72 6.68 6.85
N LYS A 154 11.70 6.13 6.12
CA LYS A 154 11.52 4.93 5.33
C LYS A 154 11.11 3.70 6.16
N LEU A 155 11.65 3.54 7.37
CA LEU A 155 11.26 2.47 8.29
C LEU A 155 9.82 2.67 8.80
N ARG A 156 9.41 3.91 9.07
CA ARG A 156 8.03 4.26 9.42
C ARG A 156 7.07 4.00 8.27
N GLU A 157 7.46 4.38 7.06
CA GLU A 157 6.71 4.08 5.84
C GLU A 157 6.52 2.56 5.68
N GLN A 158 7.61 1.81 5.77
CA GLN A 158 7.59 0.34 5.68
C GLN A 158 6.70 -0.29 6.75
N TRP A 159 6.78 0.19 8.00
CA TRP A 159 5.92 -0.29 9.09
C TRP A 159 4.45 0.04 8.83
N CYS A 160 4.14 1.28 8.47
CA CYS A 160 2.78 1.71 8.20
C CYS A 160 2.14 0.91 7.05
N GLU A 161 2.87 0.75 5.96
CA GLU A 161 2.43 -0.05 4.82
C GLU A 161 2.28 -1.54 5.21
N PHE A 162 3.21 -2.08 5.99
CA PHE A 162 3.16 -3.46 6.45
C PHE A 162 1.93 -3.72 7.34
N ALA A 163 1.64 -2.80 8.27
CA ALA A 163 0.47 -2.90 9.14
C ALA A 163 -0.84 -2.74 8.36
N ARG A 164 -0.92 -1.78 7.42
CA ARG A 164 -2.08 -1.61 6.53
C ARG A 164 -2.34 -2.84 5.69
N ASN A 165 -1.31 -3.40 5.09
CA ASN A 165 -1.42 -4.60 4.29
C ASN A 165 -1.94 -5.77 5.13
N ARG A 166 -1.42 -5.93 6.37
CA ARG A 166 -1.89 -6.99 7.26
C ARG A 166 -3.35 -6.79 7.71
N ALA A 167 -3.72 -5.58 8.06
CA ALA A 167 -5.11 -5.27 8.41
C ALA A 167 -6.05 -5.47 7.21
N ALA A 168 -5.63 -5.03 6.03
CA ALA A 168 -6.38 -5.25 4.79
C ALA A 168 -6.54 -6.74 4.46
N GLU A 169 -5.52 -7.57 4.70
CA GLU A 169 -5.61 -9.04 4.59
C GLU A 169 -6.74 -9.60 5.44
N LEU A 170 -6.95 -9.03 6.63
CA LEU A 170 -8.00 -9.44 7.57
C LEU A 170 -9.34 -8.74 7.33
N GLY A 171 -9.45 -7.94 6.27
CA GLY A 171 -10.64 -7.18 5.97
C GLY A 171 -10.88 -6.00 6.91
N ILE A 172 -9.84 -5.54 7.59
CA ILE A 172 -9.86 -4.44 8.55
C ILE A 172 -9.26 -3.21 7.87
N ASP A 173 -9.99 -2.10 7.87
CA ASP A 173 -9.48 -0.80 7.48
C ASP A 173 -8.94 -0.08 8.73
N LEU A 174 -7.66 0.25 8.72
CA LEU A 174 -7.01 1.00 9.80
C LEU A 174 -7.34 2.50 9.76
N GLY A 175 -8.00 2.94 8.70
CA GLY A 175 -8.37 4.33 8.50
C GLY A 175 -7.20 5.23 8.09
N PRO A 176 -7.48 6.53 7.86
CA PRO A 176 -6.52 7.49 7.34
C PRO A 176 -5.37 7.82 8.31
N ASP A 177 -5.53 7.50 9.58
CA ASP A 177 -4.54 7.80 10.63
C ASP A 177 -3.33 6.87 10.63
N TRP A 178 -3.42 5.72 9.96
CA TRP A 178 -2.29 4.85 9.72
C TRP A 178 -1.45 5.36 8.54
N ASP A 179 -0.88 6.55 8.67
CA ASP A 179 0.03 7.19 7.72
C ASP A 179 1.39 7.41 8.39
N HIS A 180 2.49 7.12 7.68
CA HIS A 180 3.85 7.27 8.21
C HIS A 180 4.28 8.73 8.27
N ARG A 181 3.65 9.61 7.47
CA ARG A 181 3.91 11.04 7.43
C ARG A 181 3.38 11.71 8.68
N SER A 182 4.07 12.73 9.16
CA SER A 182 3.55 13.57 10.22
C SER A 182 2.29 14.31 9.75
N TYR A 183 1.45 14.75 10.69
CA TYR A 183 0.31 15.59 10.35
C TYR A 183 0.74 16.87 9.62
N GLN A 184 1.87 17.45 10.01
CA GLN A 184 2.44 18.60 9.34
C GLN A 184 2.83 18.33 7.88
N ASP A 185 3.43 17.17 7.58
CA ASP A 185 3.75 16.74 6.21
C ASP A 185 2.50 16.47 5.38
N ARG A 186 1.39 16.20 6.04
CA ARG A 186 0.05 16.03 5.44
C ARG A 186 -0.72 17.34 5.33
N GLY A 187 -0.14 18.47 5.75
CA GLY A 187 -0.79 19.78 5.78
C GLY A 187 -1.87 19.92 6.87
N ILE A 188 -1.86 19.06 7.90
CA ILE A 188 -2.81 19.07 9.01
C ILE A 188 -2.11 19.68 10.21
N ASP A 189 -2.57 20.83 10.70
CA ASP A 189 -1.98 21.56 11.83
C ASP A 189 -2.40 20.96 13.19
N ILE A 190 -1.95 19.73 13.44
CA ILE A 190 -2.15 18.99 14.70
C ILE A 190 -0.80 18.49 15.21
N GLU A 191 -0.58 18.62 16.51
CA GLU A 191 0.63 18.13 17.16
C GLU A 191 0.62 16.60 17.26
N ALA A 192 1.81 16.00 17.06
CA ALA A 192 2.00 14.59 17.30
C ALA A 192 1.91 14.29 18.82
N GLU A 193 1.11 13.30 19.19
CA GLU A 193 0.95 12.89 20.57
C GLU A 193 2.24 12.26 21.11
N PRO A 194 2.73 12.68 22.30
CA PRO A 194 3.90 12.06 22.93
C PRO A 194 3.58 10.63 23.38
N LYS A 195 4.52 9.74 23.21
CA LYS A 195 4.38 8.36 23.67
C LYS A 195 4.53 8.26 25.18
N VAL A 196 3.53 7.72 25.84
CA VAL A 196 3.50 7.51 27.29
C VAL A 196 3.69 6.01 27.59
N GLY A 197 4.80 5.65 28.25
CA GLY A 197 5.08 4.27 28.65
C GLY A 197 4.25 3.83 29.86
N ALA A 198 4.06 2.51 30.02
CA ALA A 198 3.29 1.90 31.11
C ALA A 198 3.74 2.34 32.53
N THR A 199 5.03 2.64 32.70
CA THR A 199 5.57 3.15 33.97
C THR A 199 5.02 4.54 34.29
N ALA A 200 4.93 5.43 33.32
CA ALA A 200 4.37 6.76 33.52
C ALA A 200 2.88 6.70 33.85
N HIS A 201 2.11 5.84 33.18
CA HIS A 201 0.69 5.58 33.53
C HIS A 201 0.52 4.99 34.93
N ARG A 202 1.42 4.08 35.36
CA ARG A 202 1.38 3.55 36.71
C ARG A 202 1.69 4.62 37.77
N LEU A 203 2.71 5.43 37.51
CA LEU A 203 3.06 6.55 38.37
C LEU A 203 1.91 7.57 38.46
N ALA A 204 1.30 7.91 37.34
CA ALA A 204 0.15 8.80 37.31
C ALA A 204 -1.03 8.25 38.12
N ARG A 205 -1.30 6.93 38.06
CA ARG A 205 -2.34 6.27 38.89
C ARG A 205 -1.99 6.26 40.38
N GLN A 206 -0.72 6.08 40.70
CA GLN A 206 -0.26 5.94 42.10
C GLN A 206 -0.10 7.31 42.78
N TYR A 207 0.34 8.32 42.05
CA TYR A 207 0.69 9.64 42.58
C TYR A 207 -0.19 10.78 42.00
N GLY A 208 -1.19 10.48 41.18
CA GLY A 208 -2.10 11.46 40.57
C GLY A 208 -1.54 12.15 39.33
N SER A 209 -0.22 12.11 39.10
CA SER A 209 0.45 12.72 37.93
C SER A 209 1.69 11.96 37.49
N ALA A 210 2.09 12.11 36.25
CA ALA A 210 3.39 11.73 35.72
C ALA A 210 3.67 12.59 34.48
N GLU A 211 4.83 13.23 34.42
CA GLU A 211 5.24 14.22 33.43
C GLU A 211 4.82 13.89 31.99
N ARG A 212 5.08 12.67 31.52
CA ARG A 212 4.69 12.24 30.16
C ARG A 212 3.18 11.99 29.96
N VAL A 213 2.47 11.65 31.01
CA VAL A 213 1.00 11.49 30.97
C VAL A 213 0.37 12.89 30.92
N ASP A 214 0.92 13.83 31.67
CA ASP A 214 0.44 15.19 31.69
C ASP A 214 0.78 15.91 30.37
N GLU A 215 1.97 15.67 29.80
CA GLU A 215 2.36 16.14 28.44
C GLU A 215 1.40 15.60 27.36
N LEU A 216 1.03 14.32 27.43
CA LEU A 216 0.05 13.73 26.49
C LEU A 216 -1.32 14.41 26.61
N LYS A 217 -1.82 14.56 27.84
CA LYS A 217 -3.11 15.24 28.08
C LYS A 217 -3.08 16.68 27.57
N GLU A 218 -1.99 17.38 27.83
CA GLU A 218 -1.82 18.75 27.33
C GLU A 218 -1.76 18.79 25.80
N THR A 219 -1.09 17.83 25.15
CA THR A 219 -1.04 17.77 23.67
C THR A 219 -2.41 17.47 23.08
N VAL A 220 -3.14 16.50 23.63
CA VAL A 220 -4.51 16.18 23.20
C VAL A 220 -5.43 17.40 23.42
N ARG A 221 -5.28 18.08 24.55
CA ARG A 221 -6.03 19.31 24.84
C ARG A 221 -5.71 20.45 23.87
N ARG A 222 -4.40 20.70 23.58
CA ARG A 222 -3.99 21.69 22.59
C ARG A 222 -4.49 21.35 21.18
N ASN A 223 -4.47 20.06 20.81
CA ASN A 223 -5.07 19.60 19.58
C ASN A 223 -6.57 19.85 19.55
N GLY A 224 -7.26 19.57 20.64
CA GLY A 224 -8.67 19.89 20.80
C GLY A 224 -8.95 21.41 20.73
N GLU A 225 -8.08 22.25 21.31
CA GLU A 225 -8.19 23.71 21.19
C GLU A 225 -8.00 24.19 19.75
N ARG A 226 -7.07 23.59 18.98
CA ARG A 226 -6.92 23.85 17.54
C ARG A 226 -8.14 23.41 16.76
N LEU A 227 -8.68 22.23 17.06
CA LEU A 227 -9.90 21.71 16.43
C LEU A 227 -11.13 22.55 16.79
N LEU A 228 -11.20 23.13 17.99
CA LEU A 228 -12.23 24.10 18.36
C LEU A 228 -12.09 25.40 17.57
N SER A 229 -10.86 25.89 17.36
CA SER A 229 -10.60 27.10 16.57
C SER A 229 -10.82 26.86 15.08
N ASP A 230 -10.45 25.68 14.56
CA ASP A 230 -10.68 25.27 13.18
C ASP A 230 -11.14 23.80 13.07
N PRO A 231 -12.43 23.52 13.20
CA PRO A 231 -13.02 22.22 13.00
C PRO A 231 -12.82 21.64 11.58
N GLY A 232 -12.48 22.48 10.60
CA GLY A 232 -12.16 22.10 9.24
C GLY A 232 -10.94 21.16 9.13
N LEU A 233 -10.02 21.23 10.10
CA LEU A 233 -8.85 20.32 10.14
C LEU A 233 -9.24 18.84 10.21
N ALA A 234 -10.28 18.50 10.97
CA ALA A 234 -10.80 17.14 11.04
C ALA A 234 -11.37 16.68 9.70
N LEU A 235 -12.09 17.57 9.03
CA LEU A 235 -12.69 17.30 7.72
C LEU A 235 -11.62 17.14 6.63
N ALA A 236 -10.62 18.02 6.63
CA ALA A 236 -9.48 17.94 5.69
C ALA A 236 -8.69 16.63 5.87
N ALA A 237 -8.48 16.19 7.11
CA ALA A 237 -7.81 14.93 7.41
C ALA A 237 -8.53 13.73 6.82
N LEU A 238 -9.85 13.69 6.93
CA LEU A 238 -10.68 12.62 6.37
C LEU A 238 -10.68 12.66 4.84
N THR A 239 -10.81 13.85 4.23
CA THR A 239 -10.92 13.97 2.78
C THR A 239 -9.58 13.89 2.02
N ASN A 240 -8.47 13.65 2.69
CA ASN A 240 -7.20 13.35 2.01
C ASN A 240 -7.22 11.99 1.28
N ASN A 241 -7.89 10.99 1.85
CA ASN A 241 -7.87 9.63 1.32
C ASN A 241 -9.24 9.13 0.82
N GLN A 242 -10.32 9.84 1.09
CA GLN A 242 -11.69 9.46 0.67
C GLN A 242 -12.49 10.71 0.34
N SER A 243 -13.28 10.71 -0.72
CA SER A 243 -14.09 11.88 -1.09
C SER A 243 -15.23 12.10 -0.12
N THR A 244 -15.80 11.03 0.44
CA THR A 244 -16.89 11.13 1.40
C THR A 244 -16.60 10.34 2.67
N PHE A 245 -17.23 10.71 3.77
CA PHE A 245 -17.10 10.04 5.07
C PHE A 245 -18.45 9.97 5.78
N THR A 246 -18.55 9.10 6.79
CA THR A 246 -19.73 8.97 7.64
C THR A 246 -19.59 9.78 8.91
N GLU A 247 -20.71 10.05 9.60
CA GLU A 247 -20.69 10.66 10.93
C GLU A 247 -19.83 9.85 11.93
N ARG A 248 -19.84 8.54 11.79
CA ARG A 248 -19.01 7.63 12.60
C ARG A 248 -17.52 7.83 12.37
N ASP A 249 -17.10 8.05 11.13
CA ASP A 249 -15.70 8.29 10.78
C ASP A 249 -15.24 9.62 11.40
N LEU A 250 -16.06 10.66 11.29
CA LEU A 250 -15.81 11.96 11.90
C LEU A 250 -15.69 11.86 13.42
N ALA A 251 -16.68 11.23 14.08
CA ALA A 251 -16.67 11.03 15.52
C ALA A 251 -15.45 10.25 16.00
N LYS A 252 -15.09 9.16 15.30
CA LYS A 252 -13.90 8.35 15.61
C LYS A 252 -12.62 9.17 15.52
N TRP A 253 -12.51 10.01 14.50
CA TRP A 253 -11.32 10.81 14.27
C TRP A 253 -11.18 11.91 15.33
N ILE A 254 -12.23 12.68 15.62
CA ILE A 254 -12.23 13.77 16.62
C ILE A 254 -11.95 13.22 18.01
N HIS A 255 -12.64 12.15 18.39
CA HIS A 255 -12.45 11.50 19.70
C HIS A 255 -11.00 11.05 19.97
N ARG A 256 -10.27 10.76 18.93
CA ARG A 256 -8.85 10.41 19.03
C ARG A 256 -7.95 11.62 19.33
N HIS A 257 -8.32 12.81 18.86
CA HIS A 257 -7.45 14.00 18.85
C HIS A 257 -7.94 15.13 19.77
N SER A 258 -8.94 14.86 20.61
CA SER A 258 -9.48 15.84 21.57
C SER A 258 -9.83 15.20 22.91
N ASP A 259 -9.87 16.00 23.98
CA ASP A 259 -10.39 15.57 25.28
C ASP A 259 -11.91 15.40 25.25
N ASP A 260 -12.43 14.62 26.23
CA ASP A 260 -13.85 14.37 26.37
C ASP A 260 -14.68 15.64 26.47
N ASP A 261 -14.18 16.63 27.20
CA ASP A 261 -14.87 17.92 27.42
C ASP A 261 -14.94 18.76 26.14
N GLN A 262 -14.02 18.54 25.20
CA GLN A 262 -13.92 19.26 23.92
C GLN A 262 -14.67 18.54 22.79
N PHE A 263 -14.81 17.21 22.89
CA PHE A 263 -15.32 16.36 21.83
C PHE A 263 -16.65 16.84 21.25
N GLU A 264 -17.65 17.06 22.10
CA GLU A 264 -19.01 17.40 21.64
C GLU A 264 -19.03 18.72 20.87
N ALA A 265 -18.33 19.74 21.38
CA ALA A 265 -18.27 21.05 20.74
C ALA A 265 -17.56 20.97 19.38
N ILE A 266 -16.42 20.25 19.30
CA ILE A 266 -15.68 20.07 18.04
C ILE A 266 -16.52 19.28 17.04
N PHE A 267 -17.15 18.20 17.50
CA PHE A 267 -17.95 17.32 16.65
C PHE A 267 -19.13 18.07 16.02
N LEU A 268 -19.88 18.82 16.82
CA LEU A 268 -21.00 19.63 16.33
C LEU A 268 -20.53 20.70 15.34
N ALA A 269 -19.46 21.43 15.66
CA ALA A 269 -18.90 22.47 14.80
C ALA A 269 -18.31 21.90 13.49
N ALA A 270 -17.66 20.74 13.54
CA ALA A 270 -17.16 20.07 12.35
C ALA A 270 -18.32 19.53 11.49
N LYS A 271 -19.33 18.93 12.11
CA LYS A 271 -20.52 18.44 11.42
C LYS A 271 -21.31 19.55 10.74
N GLU A 272 -21.41 20.72 11.37
CA GLU A 272 -22.07 21.90 10.79
C GLU A 272 -21.31 22.41 9.54
N ARG A 273 -19.97 22.35 9.55
CA ARG A 273 -19.15 22.71 8.38
C ARG A 273 -19.12 21.65 7.27
N ALA A 274 -19.44 20.41 7.61
CA ALA A 274 -19.47 19.32 6.65
C ALA A 274 -20.68 19.46 5.71
N VAL A 275 -20.46 19.15 4.44
CA VAL A 275 -21.52 19.16 3.42
C VAL A 275 -22.13 17.77 3.35
N VAL A 276 -23.46 17.67 3.48
CA VAL A 276 -24.19 16.44 3.21
C VAL A 276 -24.22 16.22 1.70
N VAL A 277 -23.68 15.11 1.21
CA VAL A 277 -23.66 14.78 -0.23
C VAL A 277 -24.76 13.78 -0.62
N GLY A 278 -25.39 13.10 0.34
CA GLY A 278 -26.50 12.19 0.13
C GLY A 278 -26.48 10.99 1.06
N ARG A 279 -27.07 9.87 0.62
CA ARG A 279 -27.09 8.60 1.37
C ARG A 279 -26.55 7.47 0.52
N ASP A 280 -25.85 6.53 1.14
CA ASP A 280 -25.45 5.30 0.47
C ASP A 280 -26.62 4.29 0.38
N ASP A 281 -26.42 3.17 -0.33
CA ASP A 281 -27.40 2.11 -0.54
C ASP A 281 -27.98 1.50 0.76
N ARG A 282 -27.31 1.73 1.89
CA ARG A 282 -27.73 1.30 3.22
C ARG A 282 -28.48 2.40 3.97
N GLY A 283 -28.71 3.54 3.33
CA GLY A 283 -29.35 4.70 3.92
C GLY A 283 -28.45 5.52 4.85
N THR A 284 -27.13 5.22 4.93
CA THR A 284 -26.19 5.97 5.77
C THR A 284 -25.90 7.32 5.12
N VAL A 285 -26.02 8.41 5.89
CA VAL A 285 -25.70 9.76 5.42
C VAL A 285 -24.19 9.86 5.15
N ARG A 286 -23.85 10.39 3.98
CA ARG A 286 -22.49 10.66 3.54
C ARG A 286 -22.22 12.15 3.57
N PHE A 287 -21.06 12.50 4.09
CA PHE A 287 -20.57 13.85 4.24
C PHE A 287 -19.29 14.05 3.44
N SER A 288 -19.00 15.30 3.08
CA SER A 288 -17.73 15.71 2.49
C SER A 288 -17.34 17.09 2.98
N THR A 289 -16.23 17.62 2.45
CA THR A 289 -15.89 19.04 2.61
C THR A 289 -16.40 19.83 1.41
N ARG A 290 -16.71 21.12 1.64
CA ARG A 290 -17.05 22.04 0.54
C ARG A 290 -15.95 22.06 -0.52
N GLU A 291 -14.68 22.12 -0.08
CA GLU A 291 -13.52 22.10 -0.96
C GLU A 291 -13.50 20.86 -1.88
N MET A 292 -13.79 19.66 -1.32
CA MET A 292 -13.79 18.42 -2.12
C MET A 292 -14.95 18.41 -3.11
N VAL A 293 -16.14 18.84 -2.69
CA VAL A 293 -17.34 18.96 -3.56
C VAL A 293 -17.06 19.93 -4.71
N GLU A 294 -16.57 21.14 -4.40
CA GLU A 294 -16.24 22.16 -5.41
C GLU A 294 -15.12 21.70 -6.35
N LEU A 295 -14.10 21.02 -5.82
CA LEU A 295 -13.01 20.46 -6.60
C LEU A 295 -13.50 19.40 -7.60
N GLU A 296 -14.31 18.44 -7.12
CA GLU A 296 -14.84 17.38 -7.98
C GLU A 296 -15.88 17.92 -8.98
N GLN A 297 -16.69 18.89 -8.56
CA GLN A 297 -17.60 19.58 -9.48
C GLN A 297 -16.84 20.34 -10.57
N ALA A 298 -15.85 21.16 -10.22
CA ALA A 298 -15.03 21.89 -11.19
C ALA A 298 -14.25 20.94 -12.11
N MET A 299 -13.79 19.79 -11.58
CA MET A 299 -13.17 18.73 -12.37
C MET A 299 -14.12 18.19 -13.44
N LEU A 300 -15.37 17.90 -13.06
CA LEU A 300 -16.38 17.38 -13.99
C LEU A 300 -16.83 18.44 -14.99
N GLU A 301 -17.00 19.70 -14.58
CA GLU A 301 -17.31 20.83 -15.47
C GLU A 301 -16.18 21.04 -16.50
N THR A 302 -14.91 20.98 -16.06
CA THR A 302 -13.77 21.05 -16.97
C THR A 302 -13.75 19.88 -17.96
N ALA A 303 -14.13 18.69 -17.50
CA ALA A 303 -14.25 17.53 -18.38
C ALA A 303 -15.36 17.72 -19.42
N ASP A 304 -16.52 18.26 -19.03
CA ASP A 304 -17.62 18.59 -19.96
C ASP A 304 -17.19 19.62 -21.01
N ASP A 305 -16.52 20.70 -20.58
CA ASP A 305 -15.99 21.73 -21.49
C ASP A 305 -15.04 21.14 -22.53
N LEU A 306 -14.11 20.27 -22.11
CA LEU A 306 -13.19 19.58 -23.02
C LEU A 306 -13.92 18.58 -23.93
N ALA A 307 -14.94 17.91 -23.42
CA ALA A 307 -15.76 16.97 -24.19
C ALA A 307 -16.67 17.66 -25.21
N ALA A 308 -17.01 18.93 -25.01
CA ALA A 308 -17.82 19.71 -25.95
C ALA A 308 -17.01 20.26 -27.15
N VAL A 309 -15.69 20.33 -27.05
CA VAL A 309 -14.82 20.98 -28.06
C VAL A 309 -14.06 19.95 -28.86
N ARG A 310 -13.84 20.25 -30.17
CA ARG A 310 -13.17 19.37 -31.15
C ARG A 310 -12.08 20.09 -31.90
N ARG A 311 -11.07 20.65 -31.23
CA ARG A 311 -9.96 21.37 -31.87
C ARG A 311 -8.94 20.45 -32.56
N HIS A 312 -8.85 19.20 -32.08
CA HIS A 312 -7.83 18.23 -32.47
C HIS A 312 -8.41 17.07 -33.32
N ASN A 313 -9.54 17.28 -33.98
CA ASN A 313 -10.13 16.26 -34.80
C ASN A 313 -9.29 16.04 -36.08
N VAL A 314 -9.31 14.82 -36.57
CA VAL A 314 -8.71 14.42 -37.84
C VAL A 314 -9.82 14.15 -38.83
N ASP A 315 -9.61 14.52 -40.11
CA ASP A 315 -10.57 14.25 -41.16
C ASP A 315 -10.98 12.77 -41.22
N SER A 316 -12.27 12.50 -41.13
CA SER A 316 -12.84 11.15 -41.03
C SER A 316 -12.43 10.26 -42.22
N GLY A 317 -12.43 10.79 -43.45
CA GLY A 317 -12.01 10.03 -44.61
C GLY A 317 -10.53 9.65 -44.59
N ALA A 318 -9.66 10.51 -44.02
CA ALA A 318 -8.24 10.19 -43.82
C ALA A 318 -8.05 9.17 -42.69
N VAL A 319 -8.85 9.27 -41.61
CA VAL A 319 -8.82 8.31 -40.53
C VAL A 319 -9.15 6.91 -41.01
N LEU A 320 -10.27 6.75 -41.71
CA LEU A 320 -10.71 5.46 -42.24
C LEU A 320 -9.67 4.83 -43.18
N ARG A 321 -9.09 5.63 -44.10
CA ARG A 321 -8.04 5.14 -45.02
C ARG A 321 -6.77 4.68 -44.28
N ASN A 322 -6.42 5.33 -43.21
CA ASN A 322 -5.23 4.93 -42.44
C ASN A 322 -5.52 3.71 -41.55
N LEU A 323 -6.64 3.67 -40.86
CA LEU A 323 -7.03 2.54 -39.99
C LEU A 323 -7.23 1.26 -40.81
N ALA A 324 -7.79 1.33 -42.03
CA ALA A 324 -7.93 0.17 -42.91
C ALA A 324 -6.60 -0.50 -43.32
N LYS A 325 -5.46 0.18 -43.10
CA LYS A 325 -4.11 -0.38 -43.36
C LYS A 325 -3.46 -0.99 -42.13
N THR A 326 -4.14 -0.94 -41.00
CA THR A 326 -3.61 -1.47 -39.74
C THR A 326 -4.13 -2.90 -39.47
N ASP A 327 -3.42 -3.64 -38.64
CA ASP A 327 -3.83 -4.97 -38.17
C ASP A 327 -4.81 -4.91 -36.97
N LEU A 328 -5.41 -3.76 -36.70
CA LEU A 328 -6.40 -3.59 -35.66
C LEU A 328 -7.69 -4.35 -35.97
N SER A 329 -8.32 -4.95 -34.97
CA SER A 329 -9.66 -5.52 -35.13
C SER A 329 -10.68 -4.46 -35.50
N SER A 330 -11.79 -4.87 -36.10
CA SER A 330 -12.87 -3.94 -36.47
C SER A 330 -13.39 -3.13 -35.31
N ALA A 331 -13.47 -3.73 -34.12
CA ALA A 331 -13.85 -3.05 -32.88
C ALA A 331 -12.81 -2.00 -32.47
N MET A 332 -11.51 -2.32 -32.55
CA MET A 332 -10.44 -1.35 -32.27
C MET A 332 -10.38 -0.24 -33.31
N GLN A 333 -10.62 -0.53 -34.62
CA GLN A 333 -10.67 0.49 -35.64
C GLN A 333 -11.81 1.47 -35.39
N SER A 334 -13.02 0.97 -35.08
CA SER A 334 -14.17 1.81 -34.71
C SER A 334 -13.91 2.66 -33.46
N ALA A 335 -13.28 2.08 -32.43
CA ALA A 335 -12.89 2.78 -31.23
C ALA A 335 -11.85 3.89 -31.54
N ALA A 336 -10.82 3.58 -32.33
CA ALA A 336 -9.79 4.55 -32.72
C ALA A 336 -10.37 5.67 -33.55
N GLU A 337 -11.27 5.37 -34.49
CA GLU A 337 -11.99 6.38 -35.30
C GLU A 337 -12.72 7.37 -34.38
N GLN A 338 -13.54 6.87 -33.44
CA GLN A 338 -14.30 7.73 -32.53
C GLN A 338 -13.40 8.68 -31.73
N VAL A 339 -12.24 8.23 -31.29
CA VAL A 339 -11.29 9.06 -30.52
C VAL A 339 -10.55 10.06 -31.42
N LEU A 340 -10.14 9.64 -32.62
CA LEU A 340 -9.40 10.48 -33.58
C LEU A 340 -10.24 11.65 -34.09
N ILE A 341 -11.53 11.41 -34.37
CA ILE A 341 -12.48 12.45 -34.80
C ILE A 341 -13.20 13.11 -33.60
N GLY A 342 -13.00 12.57 -32.40
CA GLY A 342 -13.68 12.97 -31.18
C GLY A 342 -13.23 14.30 -30.60
N SER A 343 -13.82 14.64 -29.47
CA SER A 343 -13.59 15.89 -28.74
C SER A 343 -12.17 15.97 -28.14
N ASP A 344 -11.88 17.08 -27.45
CA ASP A 344 -10.59 17.30 -26.83
C ASP A 344 -10.42 16.47 -25.52
N LEU A 345 -11.49 15.87 -25.00
CA LEU A 345 -11.44 14.83 -23.97
C LEU A 345 -12.10 13.56 -24.49
N ASN A 346 -11.40 12.44 -24.40
CA ASN A 346 -11.97 11.11 -24.67
C ASN A 346 -11.57 10.13 -23.60
N CYS A 347 -12.51 9.28 -23.18
CA CYS A 347 -12.26 8.17 -22.27
C CYS A 347 -12.25 6.86 -23.05
N ILE A 348 -11.21 6.04 -22.83
CA ILE A 348 -11.11 4.69 -23.36
C ILE A 348 -11.16 3.74 -22.17
N VAL A 349 -12.27 3.04 -22.04
CA VAL A 349 -12.44 1.95 -21.07
C VAL A 349 -12.10 0.64 -21.76
N GLY A 350 -11.09 -0.06 -21.25
CA GLY A 350 -10.70 -1.32 -21.88
C GLY A 350 -10.25 -2.35 -20.89
N TYR A 351 -10.75 -3.58 -21.07
CA TYR A 351 -10.41 -4.70 -20.20
C TYR A 351 -8.93 -5.03 -20.22
N ALA A 352 -8.48 -5.78 -19.20
CA ALA A 352 -7.10 -6.26 -19.15
C ALA A 352 -6.77 -7.10 -20.39
N GLY A 353 -5.80 -6.64 -21.19
CA GLY A 353 -5.42 -7.34 -22.42
C GLY A 353 -6.29 -7.07 -23.62
N ALA A 354 -7.07 -5.99 -23.62
CA ALA A 354 -7.89 -5.58 -24.77
C ALA A 354 -7.12 -4.85 -25.90
N GLY A 355 -5.79 -4.78 -25.83
CA GLY A 355 -4.98 -4.17 -26.91
C GLY A 355 -4.95 -2.64 -26.92
N LYS A 356 -5.28 -1.97 -25.80
CA LYS A 356 -5.27 -0.51 -25.67
C LYS A 356 -3.99 0.15 -26.20
N SER A 357 -2.83 -0.33 -25.76
CA SER A 357 -1.54 0.26 -26.16
C SER A 357 -1.23 0.08 -27.65
N THR A 358 -1.63 -1.04 -28.26
CA THR A 358 -1.51 -1.28 -29.71
C THR A 358 -2.35 -0.28 -30.48
N MET A 359 -3.61 -0.08 -30.08
CA MET A 359 -4.51 0.91 -30.70
C MET A 359 -3.94 2.34 -30.55
N LEU A 360 -3.44 2.71 -29.38
CA LEU A 360 -2.80 4.00 -29.12
C LEU A 360 -1.59 4.24 -30.03
N GLY A 361 -0.79 3.21 -30.30
CA GLY A 361 0.36 3.30 -31.22
C GLY A 361 -0.04 3.64 -32.64
N GLU A 362 -1.12 3.04 -33.16
CA GLU A 362 -1.63 3.38 -34.49
C GLU A 362 -2.24 4.79 -34.53
N MET A 363 -2.96 5.19 -33.49
CA MET A 363 -3.51 6.54 -33.37
C MET A 363 -2.40 7.60 -33.29
N GLN A 364 -1.31 7.32 -32.55
CA GLN A 364 -0.13 8.19 -32.47
C GLN A 364 0.42 8.51 -33.88
N LYS A 365 0.61 7.50 -34.71
CA LYS A 365 1.11 7.69 -36.09
C LYS A 365 0.22 8.66 -36.91
N ILE A 366 -1.10 8.54 -36.76
CA ILE A 366 -2.08 9.38 -37.43
C ILE A 366 -2.00 10.82 -36.91
N TRP A 367 -1.91 11.03 -35.60
CA TRP A 367 -1.77 12.38 -35.02
C TRP A 367 -0.43 13.03 -35.38
N GLN A 368 0.67 12.27 -35.32
CA GLN A 368 2.00 12.78 -35.70
C GLN A 368 2.07 13.20 -37.15
N ALA A 369 1.43 12.45 -38.07
CA ALA A 369 1.31 12.82 -39.48
C ALA A 369 0.55 14.14 -39.70
N ARG A 370 -0.20 14.64 -38.71
CA ARG A 370 -0.90 15.92 -38.68
C ARG A 370 -0.18 17.01 -37.89
N GLY A 371 1.05 16.71 -37.39
CA GLY A 371 1.90 17.66 -36.70
C GLY A 371 1.60 17.79 -35.19
N TYR A 372 0.77 16.91 -34.64
CA TYR A 372 0.56 16.83 -33.18
C TYR A 372 1.69 16.09 -32.49
N GLN A 373 1.97 16.45 -31.24
CA GLN A 373 2.90 15.76 -30.35
C GLN A 373 2.13 14.94 -29.34
N VAL A 374 2.30 13.62 -29.36
CA VAL A 374 1.66 12.72 -28.39
C VAL A 374 2.60 12.48 -27.21
N LYS A 375 2.11 12.74 -26.01
CA LYS A 375 2.84 12.62 -24.73
C LYS A 375 2.12 11.64 -23.82
N GLY A 376 2.85 10.68 -23.24
CA GLY A 376 2.30 9.70 -22.32
C GLY A 376 2.50 10.10 -20.85
N ALA A 377 1.49 9.83 -20.03
CA ALA A 377 1.54 10.00 -18.58
C ALA A 377 0.99 8.77 -17.88
N THR A 378 1.68 8.29 -16.84
CA THR A 378 1.25 7.13 -16.03
C THR A 378 1.64 7.36 -14.56
N LEU A 379 1.09 6.59 -13.64
CA LEU A 379 1.42 6.72 -12.21
C LEU A 379 2.78 6.13 -11.83
N SER A 380 3.24 5.11 -12.55
CA SER A 380 4.51 4.43 -12.24
C SER A 380 5.51 4.50 -13.40
N GLY A 381 6.80 4.40 -13.06
CA GLY A 381 7.86 4.37 -14.06
C GLY A 381 7.75 3.19 -15.02
N ILE A 382 7.40 2.00 -14.52
CA ILE A 382 7.24 0.79 -15.35
C ILE A 382 6.06 0.95 -16.31
N ALA A 383 4.92 1.45 -15.81
CA ALA A 383 3.77 1.68 -16.68
C ALA A 383 4.12 2.66 -17.82
N ALA A 384 4.98 3.67 -17.55
CA ALA A 384 5.45 4.58 -18.57
C ALA A 384 6.35 3.89 -19.61
N GLU A 385 7.25 2.99 -19.18
CA GLU A 385 8.06 2.18 -20.11
C GLU A 385 7.18 1.27 -20.96
N ASN A 386 6.26 0.53 -20.32
CA ASN A 386 5.36 -0.36 -21.02
C ASN A 386 4.48 0.38 -22.06
N LEU A 387 3.99 1.58 -21.70
CA LEU A 387 3.24 2.40 -22.65
C LEU A 387 4.13 2.84 -23.81
N GLU A 388 5.36 3.31 -23.52
CA GLU A 388 6.32 3.75 -24.54
C GLU A 388 6.73 2.60 -25.46
N GLU A 389 7.06 1.43 -24.88
CA GLU A 389 7.46 0.25 -25.66
C GLU A 389 6.33 -0.30 -26.54
N ALA A 390 5.11 -0.36 -25.98
CA ALA A 390 3.97 -0.96 -26.69
C ALA A 390 3.31 -0.02 -27.69
N SER A 391 3.39 1.30 -27.52
CA SER A 391 2.72 2.28 -28.38
C SER A 391 3.68 3.21 -29.12
N GLY A 392 4.95 3.31 -28.74
CA GLY A 392 5.89 4.30 -29.23
C GLY A 392 5.67 5.71 -28.64
N ILE A 393 4.68 5.91 -27.78
CA ILE A 393 4.38 7.21 -27.16
C ILE A 393 5.41 7.50 -26.07
N ARG A 394 6.20 8.56 -26.25
CA ARG A 394 7.15 9.00 -25.22
C ARG A 394 6.44 9.29 -23.91
N SER A 395 6.77 8.53 -22.86
CA SER A 395 5.99 8.48 -21.65
C SER A 395 6.80 8.80 -20.40
N ARG A 396 6.18 9.46 -19.44
CA ARG A 396 6.75 9.82 -18.13
C ARG A 396 5.73 9.59 -17.02
N THR A 397 6.20 9.57 -15.78
CA THR A 397 5.27 9.53 -14.64
C THR A 397 4.51 10.86 -14.51
N LEU A 398 3.26 10.76 -14.05
CA LEU A 398 2.40 11.91 -13.78
C LEU A 398 3.08 12.92 -12.83
N ALA A 399 3.69 12.43 -11.75
CA ALA A 399 4.45 13.25 -10.82
C ALA A 399 5.58 14.05 -11.51
N SER A 400 6.25 13.44 -12.50
CA SER A 400 7.30 14.11 -13.28
C SER A 400 6.74 15.22 -14.17
N TRP A 401 5.57 15.00 -14.80
CA TRP A 401 4.87 16.03 -15.57
C TRP A 401 4.42 17.18 -14.69
N MET A 402 3.72 16.91 -13.59
CA MET A 402 3.22 17.93 -12.66
C MET A 402 4.38 18.77 -12.08
N TYR A 403 5.51 18.15 -11.76
CA TYR A 403 6.70 18.86 -11.29
C TYR A 403 7.26 19.81 -12.36
N SER A 404 7.36 19.36 -13.63
CA SER A 404 7.84 20.19 -14.75
C SER A 404 6.89 21.36 -15.01
N TRP A 405 5.57 21.15 -14.97
CA TRP A 405 4.57 22.19 -15.16
C TRP A 405 4.60 23.23 -14.03
N LYS A 406 4.70 22.78 -12.77
CA LYS A 406 4.84 23.69 -11.61
C LYS A 406 6.09 24.56 -11.70
N LYS A 407 7.19 24.02 -12.23
CA LYS A 407 8.43 24.77 -12.48
C LYS A 407 8.42 25.59 -13.75
N GLY A 408 7.45 25.44 -14.62
CA GLY A 408 7.39 26.12 -15.91
C GLY A 408 8.45 25.69 -16.92
N THR A 409 9.17 24.56 -16.67
CA THR A 409 10.25 24.07 -17.54
C THR A 409 9.74 23.39 -18.80
N GLU A 410 8.60 22.74 -18.73
CA GLU A 410 7.88 22.16 -19.88
C GLU A 410 6.41 22.49 -19.70
N LYS A 411 5.77 23.02 -20.73
CA LYS A 411 4.34 23.33 -20.74
C LYS A 411 3.65 22.53 -21.84
N LEU A 412 2.38 22.25 -21.64
CA LEU A 412 1.52 21.78 -22.73
C LEU A 412 1.22 22.92 -23.70
N SER A 413 0.94 22.58 -24.94
CA SER A 413 0.55 23.50 -25.99
C SER A 413 -0.67 22.94 -26.76
N ALA A 414 -1.29 23.78 -27.59
CA ALA A 414 -2.41 23.37 -28.47
C ALA A 414 -2.04 22.32 -29.53
N LYS A 415 -0.77 21.94 -29.66
CA LYS A 415 -0.33 20.84 -30.52
C LYS A 415 -0.08 19.54 -29.76
N ASP A 416 -0.32 19.54 -28.46
CA ASP A 416 -0.06 18.37 -27.61
C ASP A 416 -1.33 17.54 -27.41
N ILE A 417 -1.14 16.22 -27.47
CA ILE A 417 -2.14 15.22 -27.08
C ILE A 417 -1.56 14.45 -25.91
N LEU A 418 -2.19 14.59 -24.75
CA LEU A 418 -1.79 13.92 -23.52
C LEU A 418 -2.57 12.62 -23.35
N VAL A 419 -1.89 11.49 -23.39
CA VAL A 419 -2.45 10.18 -23.11
C VAL A 419 -2.13 9.81 -21.65
N VAL A 420 -3.16 9.64 -20.83
CA VAL A 420 -3.03 9.21 -19.44
C VAL A 420 -3.46 7.75 -19.36
N ASP A 421 -2.50 6.84 -19.20
CA ASP A 421 -2.78 5.41 -19.04
C ASP A 421 -2.89 5.04 -17.57
N GLU A 422 -3.64 3.98 -17.28
CA GLU A 422 -4.05 3.56 -15.93
C GLU A 422 -4.79 4.69 -15.17
N ALA A 423 -5.62 5.45 -15.87
CA ALA A 423 -6.34 6.62 -15.35
C ALA A 423 -7.26 6.30 -14.16
N GLY A 424 -7.72 5.04 -14.01
CA GLY A 424 -8.50 4.57 -12.86
C GLY A 424 -7.79 4.70 -11.52
N MET A 425 -6.46 4.82 -11.52
CA MET A 425 -5.66 5.00 -10.31
C MET A 425 -5.34 6.46 -9.98
N VAL A 426 -5.80 7.43 -10.77
CA VAL A 426 -5.57 8.86 -10.55
C VAL A 426 -6.65 9.41 -9.62
N GLY A 427 -6.27 9.99 -8.48
CA GLY A 427 -7.18 10.60 -7.52
C GLY A 427 -7.78 11.92 -8.03
N SER A 428 -8.92 12.36 -7.41
CA SER A 428 -9.66 13.54 -7.84
C SER A 428 -8.81 14.82 -7.89
N ARG A 429 -7.94 15.06 -6.89
CA ARG A 429 -7.07 16.25 -6.84
C ARG A 429 -6.06 16.27 -7.99
N GLN A 430 -5.48 15.12 -8.31
CA GLN A 430 -4.53 15.00 -9.41
C GLN A 430 -5.23 15.13 -10.76
N MET A 431 -6.40 14.52 -10.93
CA MET A 431 -7.19 14.58 -12.15
C MET A 431 -7.67 16.01 -12.43
N ALA A 432 -8.19 16.71 -11.42
CA ALA A 432 -8.59 18.12 -11.54
C ALA A 432 -7.43 19.00 -12.02
N TYR A 433 -6.23 18.83 -11.43
CA TYR A 433 -5.04 19.55 -11.84
C TYR A 433 -4.65 19.25 -13.30
N LEU A 434 -4.73 17.98 -13.72
CA LEU A 434 -4.44 17.59 -15.10
C LEU A 434 -5.37 18.25 -16.12
N LEU A 435 -6.67 18.16 -15.88
CA LEU A 435 -7.68 18.74 -16.76
C LEU A 435 -7.54 20.27 -16.87
N ASP A 436 -7.26 20.94 -15.75
CA ASP A 436 -6.96 22.38 -15.73
C ASP A 436 -5.74 22.74 -16.61
N GLN A 437 -4.64 21.98 -16.52
CA GLN A 437 -3.46 22.22 -17.37
C GLN A 437 -3.73 21.97 -18.85
N VAL A 438 -4.52 20.94 -19.17
CA VAL A 438 -4.92 20.63 -20.55
C VAL A 438 -5.83 21.72 -21.13
N GLN A 439 -6.82 22.17 -20.35
CA GLN A 439 -7.75 23.23 -20.75
C GLN A 439 -7.00 24.55 -21.00
N LYS A 440 -6.12 24.96 -20.08
CA LYS A 440 -5.29 26.19 -20.21
C LYS A 440 -4.37 26.15 -21.42
N ALA A 441 -3.88 24.97 -21.79
CA ALA A 441 -3.02 24.79 -22.95
C ALA A 441 -3.79 24.67 -24.29
N ASN A 442 -5.10 24.55 -24.23
CA ASN A 442 -5.93 24.12 -25.35
C ASN A 442 -5.45 22.81 -25.99
N ALA A 443 -4.96 21.88 -25.18
CA ALA A 443 -4.48 20.55 -25.58
C ALA A 443 -5.64 19.54 -25.61
N LYS A 444 -5.37 18.35 -26.19
CA LYS A 444 -6.29 17.21 -26.13
C LYS A 444 -5.83 16.23 -25.03
N ILE A 445 -6.77 15.60 -24.33
CA ILE A 445 -6.49 14.54 -23.36
C ILE A 445 -7.24 13.26 -23.70
N ILE A 446 -6.53 12.15 -23.58
CA ILE A 446 -7.09 10.81 -23.71
C ILE A 446 -6.87 10.09 -22.37
N LEU A 447 -7.95 9.83 -21.65
CA LEU A 447 -7.94 9.05 -20.42
C LEU A 447 -8.15 7.59 -20.77
N VAL A 448 -7.18 6.74 -20.44
CA VAL A 448 -7.21 5.31 -20.74
C VAL A 448 -7.16 4.54 -19.44
N GLY A 449 -8.06 3.62 -19.23
CA GLY A 449 -8.08 2.86 -17.97
C GLY A 449 -9.10 1.74 -17.97
N ASP A 450 -9.18 1.11 -16.83
CA ASP A 450 -10.17 0.10 -16.52
C ASP A 450 -10.65 0.37 -15.08
N PRO A 451 -11.89 0.83 -14.88
CA PRO A 451 -12.41 1.19 -13.55
C PRO A 451 -12.49 -0.01 -12.59
N GLU A 452 -12.51 -1.22 -13.12
CA GLU A 452 -12.56 -2.45 -12.33
C GLU A 452 -11.17 -2.95 -11.89
N GLN A 453 -10.08 -2.39 -12.43
CA GLN A 453 -8.72 -2.67 -11.96
C GLN A 453 -8.42 -1.92 -10.64
N LEU A 454 -7.15 -1.79 -10.26
CA LEU A 454 -6.76 -1.10 -9.04
C LEU A 454 -7.21 0.36 -9.04
N GLN A 455 -7.71 0.80 -7.90
CA GLN A 455 -8.22 2.16 -7.70
C GLN A 455 -7.16 3.10 -7.11
N ALA A 456 -7.44 4.40 -7.15
CA ALA A 456 -6.58 5.44 -6.60
C ALA A 456 -6.30 5.21 -5.10
N ILE A 457 -5.08 5.52 -4.64
CA ILE A 457 -4.76 5.54 -3.21
C ILE A 457 -5.34 6.81 -2.57
N GLU A 458 -5.27 7.94 -3.28
CA GLU A 458 -5.87 9.22 -2.86
C GLU A 458 -7.40 9.21 -2.99
N ALA A 459 -8.06 10.27 -2.53
CA ALA A 459 -9.52 10.42 -2.62
C ALA A 459 -10.03 10.41 -4.06
N GLY A 460 -11.19 9.80 -4.28
CA GLY A 460 -11.99 9.88 -5.49
C GLY A 460 -11.81 8.75 -6.50
N ALA A 461 -12.85 8.60 -7.32
CA ALA A 461 -12.93 7.72 -8.49
C ALA A 461 -13.10 8.55 -9.78
N ALA A 462 -12.19 9.52 -9.96
CA ALA A 462 -12.31 10.56 -10.98
C ALA A 462 -12.49 10.03 -12.41
N PHE A 463 -11.70 9.02 -12.81
CA PHE A 463 -11.80 8.43 -14.15
C PHE A 463 -13.18 7.82 -14.40
N ARG A 464 -13.73 7.08 -13.42
CA ARG A 464 -15.08 6.49 -13.54
C ARG A 464 -16.13 7.59 -13.71
N ALA A 465 -16.13 8.60 -12.84
CA ALA A 465 -17.10 9.69 -12.88
C ALA A 465 -17.03 10.49 -14.20
N ILE A 466 -15.83 10.74 -14.73
CA ILE A 466 -15.64 11.42 -16.02
C ILE A 466 -16.14 10.53 -17.18
N ALA A 467 -15.81 9.24 -17.17
CA ALA A 467 -16.21 8.32 -18.22
C ALA A 467 -17.74 8.11 -18.27
N GLU A 468 -18.40 8.04 -17.11
CA GLU A 468 -19.86 7.97 -17.01
C GLU A 468 -20.55 9.24 -17.54
N ARG A 469 -19.94 10.42 -17.33
CA ARG A 469 -20.53 11.71 -17.68
C ARG A 469 -20.21 12.13 -19.12
N ALA A 470 -18.96 12.04 -19.55
CA ALA A 470 -18.52 12.43 -20.89
C ALA A 470 -18.70 11.32 -21.93
N GLY A 471 -19.04 10.12 -21.49
CA GLY A 471 -19.07 8.93 -22.32
C GLY A 471 -17.67 8.31 -22.47
N SER A 472 -17.65 7.05 -22.87
CA SER A 472 -16.42 6.31 -23.11
C SER A 472 -16.53 5.41 -24.33
N VAL A 473 -15.37 5.15 -24.93
CA VAL A 473 -15.23 4.11 -25.94
C VAL A 473 -14.77 2.85 -25.25
N GLU A 474 -15.48 1.74 -25.46
CA GLU A 474 -15.22 0.48 -24.76
C GLU A 474 -14.46 -0.52 -25.62
N LEU A 475 -13.41 -1.11 -25.08
CA LEU A 475 -12.67 -2.24 -25.65
C LEU A 475 -12.89 -3.47 -24.77
N THR A 476 -13.87 -4.29 -25.17
CA THR A 476 -14.31 -5.46 -24.40
C THR A 476 -13.68 -6.77 -24.87
N GLU A 477 -13.08 -6.79 -26.07
CA GLU A 477 -12.42 -7.98 -26.62
C GLU A 477 -11.08 -8.21 -25.89
N VAL A 478 -10.94 -9.38 -25.29
CA VAL A 478 -9.72 -9.77 -24.56
C VAL A 478 -8.83 -10.60 -25.47
N TRP A 479 -7.62 -10.13 -25.74
CA TRP A 479 -6.64 -10.77 -26.60
C TRP A 479 -5.48 -11.46 -25.88
N ARG A 480 -5.22 -11.04 -24.64
CA ARG A 480 -4.06 -11.52 -23.87
C ARG A 480 -4.08 -13.03 -23.65
N GLN A 481 -5.21 -13.60 -23.22
CA GLN A 481 -5.32 -15.01 -22.97
C GLN A 481 -5.51 -15.79 -24.28
N ARG A 482 -4.77 -16.92 -24.42
CA ARG A 482 -4.85 -17.76 -25.63
C ARG A 482 -6.09 -18.66 -25.63
N LYS A 483 -6.61 -19.03 -24.46
CA LYS A 483 -7.78 -19.93 -24.33
C LYS A 483 -9.07 -19.13 -24.18
N ASP A 484 -10.11 -19.52 -24.92
CA ASP A 484 -11.40 -18.80 -24.95
C ASP A 484 -12.07 -18.73 -23.57
N TRP A 485 -12.05 -19.79 -22.81
CA TRP A 485 -12.64 -19.79 -21.48
C TRP A 485 -11.93 -18.82 -20.52
N GLN A 486 -10.63 -18.62 -20.68
CA GLN A 486 -9.86 -17.65 -19.90
C GLN A 486 -10.18 -16.21 -20.32
N ARG A 487 -10.39 -15.96 -21.62
CA ARG A 487 -10.89 -14.66 -22.10
C ARG A 487 -12.25 -14.35 -21.52
N SER A 488 -13.16 -15.35 -21.53
CA SER A 488 -14.47 -15.23 -20.90
C SER A 488 -14.38 -14.93 -19.39
N ALA A 489 -13.49 -15.63 -18.68
CA ALA A 489 -13.27 -15.37 -17.24
C ALA A 489 -12.71 -13.97 -16.98
N THR A 490 -11.79 -13.48 -17.83
CA THR A 490 -11.25 -12.13 -17.74
C THR A 490 -12.34 -11.07 -17.97
N ALA A 491 -13.23 -11.28 -18.92
CA ALA A 491 -14.40 -10.42 -19.15
C ALA A 491 -15.38 -10.46 -17.96
N GLU A 492 -15.57 -11.63 -17.34
CA GLU A 492 -16.39 -11.76 -16.13
C GLU A 492 -15.78 -11.01 -14.94
N PHE A 493 -14.45 -11.03 -14.77
CA PHE A 493 -13.78 -10.19 -13.77
C PHE A 493 -14.00 -8.68 -14.05
N ALA A 494 -13.84 -8.26 -15.31
CA ALA A 494 -14.01 -6.88 -15.74
C ALA A 494 -15.45 -6.34 -15.57
N THR A 495 -16.43 -7.24 -15.48
CA THR A 495 -17.85 -6.87 -15.28
C THR A 495 -18.34 -7.13 -13.85
N GLY A 496 -17.43 -7.30 -12.88
CA GLY A 496 -17.77 -7.54 -11.47
C GLY A 496 -18.31 -8.95 -11.17
N ASN A 497 -18.42 -9.83 -12.17
CA ASN A 497 -18.88 -11.22 -12.01
C ASN A 497 -17.76 -12.13 -11.48
N THR A 498 -16.99 -11.65 -10.50
CA THR A 498 -15.77 -12.29 -9.96
C THR A 498 -16.01 -13.73 -9.52
N ARG A 499 -17.13 -14.01 -8.84
CA ARG A 499 -17.47 -15.36 -8.39
C ARG A 499 -17.58 -16.34 -9.56
N LYS A 500 -18.23 -15.93 -10.64
CA LYS A 500 -18.42 -16.77 -11.84
C LYS A 500 -17.09 -17.06 -12.52
N ALA A 501 -16.23 -16.06 -12.64
CA ALA A 501 -14.86 -16.20 -13.15
C ALA A 501 -14.04 -17.18 -12.30
N LEU A 502 -14.05 -17.05 -10.98
CA LEU A 502 -13.36 -17.97 -10.07
C LEU A 502 -13.85 -19.41 -10.18
N THR A 503 -15.18 -19.61 -10.34
CA THR A 503 -15.74 -20.95 -10.57
C THR A 503 -15.13 -21.61 -11.82
N ARG A 504 -14.99 -20.87 -12.94
CA ARG A 504 -14.32 -21.40 -14.15
C ARG A 504 -12.88 -21.85 -13.89
N TYR A 505 -12.13 -21.05 -13.08
CA TYR A 505 -10.76 -21.42 -12.70
C TYR A 505 -10.72 -22.61 -11.75
N GLN A 506 -11.70 -22.75 -10.86
CA GLN A 506 -11.85 -23.92 -9.99
C GLN A 506 -12.16 -25.19 -10.79
N ASP A 507 -13.11 -25.12 -11.72
CA ASP A 507 -13.50 -26.25 -12.60
C ASP A 507 -12.33 -26.68 -13.50
N ALA A 508 -11.47 -25.73 -13.88
CA ALA A 508 -10.24 -25.99 -14.63
C ALA A 508 -9.07 -26.52 -13.77
N GLY A 509 -9.27 -26.76 -12.45
CA GLY A 509 -8.22 -27.22 -11.54
C GLY A 509 -7.09 -26.21 -11.32
N ALA A 510 -7.38 -24.92 -11.51
CA ALA A 510 -6.40 -23.84 -11.37
C ALA A 510 -6.40 -23.18 -9.99
N ILE A 511 -7.31 -23.56 -9.10
CA ILE A 511 -7.35 -23.12 -7.70
C ILE A 511 -6.86 -24.28 -6.82
N VAL A 512 -5.75 -24.08 -6.15
CA VAL A 512 -5.04 -25.09 -5.34
C VAL A 512 -5.20 -24.74 -3.86
N VAL A 513 -5.69 -25.70 -3.08
CA VAL A 513 -5.84 -25.56 -1.63
C VAL A 513 -4.80 -26.42 -0.90
N GLU A 514 -4.23 -25.85 0.15
CA GLU A 514 -3.35 -26.55 1.09
C GLU A 514 -3.87 -26.37 2.53
N ALA A 515 -3.40 -27.20 3.45
CA ALA A 515 -3.86 -27.14 4.85
C ALA A 515 -3.49 -25.80 5.53
N THR A 516 -2.34 -25.22 5.17
CA THR A 516 -1.87 -23.96 5.72
C THR A 516 -1.36 -23.04 4.63
N GLN A 517 -1.35 -21.73 4.91
CA GLN A 517 -0.79 -20.72 4.02
C GLN A 517 0.71 -20.96 3.75
N GLU A 518 1.45 -21.51 4.72
CA GLU A 518 2.84 -21.88 4.53
C GLU A 518 2.97 -23.06 3.54
N ALA A 519 2.14 -24.08 3.66
CA ALA A 519 2.11 -25.19 2.70
C ALA A 519 1.73 -24.69 1.29
N ALA A 520 0.80 -23.75 1.20
CA ALA A 520 0.42 -23.12 -0.07
C ALA A 520 1.60 -22.36 -0.70
N ARG A 521 2.43 -21.65 0.07
CA ARG A 521 3.65 -21.00 -0.42
C ARG A 521 4.66 -22.02 -0.96
N VAL A 522 4.92 -23.09 -0.21
CA VAL A 522 5.85 -24.16 -0.62
C VAL A 522 5.36 -24.81 -1.93
N ARG A 523 4.08 -25.14 -1.99
CA ARG A 523 3.47 -25.74 -3.19
C ARG A 523 3.54 -24.81 -4.40
N LEU A 524 3.23 -23.52 -4.21
CA LEU A 524 3.29 -22.50 -5.24
C LEU A 524 4.70 -22.39 -5.84
N VAL A 525 5.72 -22.28 -4.99
CA VAL A 525 7.12 -22.15 -5.44
C VAL A 525 7.58 -23.41 -6.17
N ALA A 526 7.23 -24.59 -5.66
CA ALA A 526 7.56 -25.87 -6.32
C ALA A 526 6.94 -25.97 -7.73
N GLU A 527 5.67 -25.59 -7.88
CA GLU A 527 5.00 -25.59 -9.18
C GLU A 527 5.54 -24.49 -10.12
N TRP A 528 5.93 -23.35 -9.58
CA TRP A 528 6.57 -22.30 -10.36
C TRP A 528 7.94 -22.75 -10.89
N ILE A 529 8.77 -23.39 -10.05
CA ILE A 529 10.07 -23.96 -10.48
C ILE A 529 9.86 -25.01 -11.58
N ALA A 530 8.91 -25.92 -11.40
CA ALA A 530 8.61 -26.96 -12.38
C ALA A 530 8.10 -26.40 -13.73
N ALA A 531 7.49 -25.20 -13.70
CA ALA A 531 6.94 -24.55 -14.87
C ALA A 531 7.95 -23.64 -15.60
N ARG A 532 9.13 -23.37 -15.01
CA ARG A 532 10.15 -22.52 -15.62
C ARG A 532 10.70 -23.13 -16.91
N SER A 533 10.81 -22.30 -17.92
CA SER A 533 11.45 -22.60 -19.19
C SER A 533 12.13 -21.33 -19.72
N PRO A 534 13.26 -21.42 -20.41
CA PRO A 534 13.88 -20.27 -21.07
C PRO A 534 12.96 -19.56 -22.06
N GLU A 535 12.00 -20.27 -22.63
CA GLU A 535 11.09 -19.78 -23.66
C GLU A 535 9.79 -19.18 -23.10
N ARG A 536 9.53 -19.32 -21.80
CA ARG A 536 8.27 -18.89 -21.18
C ARG A 536 8.51 -18.04 -19.95
N SER A 537 7.94 -16.84 -19.97
CA SER A 537 7.95 -15.96 -18.82
C SER A 537 7.01 -16.47 -17.72
N ALA A 538 7.51 -16.47 -16.48
CA ALA A 538 6.73 -16.91 -15.32
C ALA A 538 6.97 -15.96 -14.13
N ILE A 539 5.88 -15.52 -13.48
CA ILE A 539 5.94 -14.62 -12.33
C ILE A 539 5.14 -15.17 -11.16
N ILE A 540 5.67 -14.97 -9.96
CA ILE A 540 4.93 -15.19 -8.72
C ILE A 540 4.34 -13.86 -8.27
N MET A 541 3.06 -13.85 -7.90
CA MET A 541 2.37 -12.67 -7.40
C MET A 541 1.78 -12.92 -6.02
N ALA A 542 1.93 -11.96 -5.13
CA ALA A 542 1.31 -11.95 -3.83
C ALA A 542 0.71 -10.56 -3.53
N HIS A 543 -0.21 -10.49 -2.58
CA HIS A 543 -0.78 -9.22 -2.16
C HIS A 543 0.27 -8.38 -1.41
N THR A 544 0.96 -8.98 -0.44
CA THR A 544 1.85 -8.24 0.45
C THR A 544 3.31 -8.29 0.02
N ARG A 545 4.06 -7.25 0.37
CA ARG A 545 5.53 -7.24 0.22
C ARG A 545 6.20 -8.36 1.04
N LYS A 546 5.59 -8.73 2.16
CA LYS A 546 6.04 -9.84 3.01
C LYS A 546 5.95 -11.17 2.29
N ASP A 547 4.77 -11.50 1.75
CA ASP A 547 4.60 -12.75 1.02
C ASP A 547 5.52 -12.80 -0.19
N ALA A 548 5.65 -11.69 -0.92
CA ALA A 548 6.61 -11.59 -2.02
C ALA A 548 8.06 -11.81 -1.55
N ALA A 549 8.46 -11.30 -0.37
CA ALA A 549 9.80 -11.51 0.17
C ALA A 549 10.02 -12.97 0.58
N VAL A 550 9.07 -13.60 1.28
CA VAL A 550 9.13 -15.03 1.65
C VAL A 550 9.20 -15.90 0.41
N LEU A 551 8.35 -15.63 -0.59
CA LEU A 551 8.34 -16.36 -1.85
C LEU A 551 9.64 -16.18 -2.64
N ASN A 552 10.24 -14.99 -2.63
CA ASN A 552 11.56 -14.75 -3.22
C ASN A 552 12.65 -15.58 -2.53
N GLN A 553 12.65 -15.62 -1.20
CA GLN A 553 13.63 -16.38 -0.42
C GLN A 553 13.47 -17.89 -0.67
N GLN A 554 12.24 -18.40 -0.63
CA GLN A 554 11.95 -19.82 -0.90
C GLN A 554 12.33 -20.21 -2.33
N ALA A 555 11.96 -19.38 -3.32
CA ALA A 555 12.28 -19.63 -4.72
C ALA A 555 13.79 -19.69 -4.95
N ARG A 556 14.51 -18.70 -4.39
CA ARG A 556 15.97 -18.64 -4.50
C ARG A 556 16.65 -19.84 -3.83
N ARG A 557 16.22 -20.19 -2.61
CA ARG A 557 16.77 -21.36 -1.89
C ARG A 557 16.65 -22.62 -2.72
N LEU A 558 15.46 -22.93 -3.23
CA LEU A 558 15.24 -24.13 -4.03
C LEU A 558 16.02 -24.13 -5.36
N LEU A 559 16.21 -22.97 -5.99
CA LEU A 559 17.05 -22.84 -7.19
C LEU A 559 18.54 -23.06 -6.89
N ASN A 560 19.00 -22.60 -5.73
CA ASN A 560 20.38 -22.83 -5.28
C ASN A 560 20.61 -24.31 -4.95
N GLU A 561 19.72 -24.93 -4.21
CA GLU A 561 19.75 -26.37 -3.89
C GLU A 561 19.71 -27.24 -5.17
N ALA A 562 19.01 -26.79 -6.20
CA ALA A 562 18.96 -27.45 -7.51
C ALA A 562 20.20 -27.15 -8.40
N GLY A 563 21.20 -26.40 -7.93
CA GLY A 563 22.40 -26.03 -8.69
C GLY A 563 22.13 -25.12 -9.90
N GLN A 564 21.00 -24.42 -9.93
CA GLN A 564 20.62 -23.52 -11.03
C GLN A 564 21.17 -22.10 -10.88
N LEU A 565 21.79 -21.79 -9.76
CA LEU A 565 22.47 -20.51 -9.49
C LEU A 565 23.96 -20.70 -9.45
N GLY A 566 24.71 -19.64 -9.81
CA GLY A 566 26.17 -19.63 -9.75
C GLY A 566 26.69 -19.45 -8.33
N VAL A 567 27.98 -19.08 -8.23
CA VAL A 567 28.63 -18.83 -6.94
C VAL A 567 27.98 -17.64 -6.23
N GLU A 568 27.64 -17.84 -4.97
CA GLU A 568 27.02 -16.83 -4.13
C GLU A 568 28.02 -15.73 -3.74
N THR A 569 27.59 -14.49 -3.88
CA THR A 569 28.33 -13.30 -3.46
C THR A 569 27.42 -12.42 -2.61
N GLU A 570 27.88 -12.04 -1.43
CA GLU A 570 27.19 -11.09 -0.58
C GLU A 570 27.38 -9.66 -1.11
N LEU A 571 26.30 -8.97 -1.39
CA LEU A 571 26.26 -7.60 -1.89
C LEU A 571 25.64 -6.66 -0.85
N GLU A 572 26.19 -5.46 -0.74
CA GLU A 572 25.60 -4.39 0.07
C GLU A 572 24.50 -3.69 -0.74
N THR A 573 23.25 -3.84 -0.32
CA THR A 573 22.11 -3.24 -0.99
C THR A 573 21.44 -2.18 -0.13
N SER A 574 20.52 -1.38 -0.67
CA SER A 574 19.71 -0.43 0.11
C SER A 574 18.81 -1.10 1.16
N ARG A 575 18.67 -2.42 1.10
CA ARG A 575 17.94 -3.25 2.05
C ARG A 575 18.85 -4.00 3.03
N GLY A 576 20.14 -3.70 3.02
CA GLY A 576 21.17 -4.39 3.76
C GLY A 576 21.89 -5.44 2.92
N LYS A 577 22.64 -6.30 3.58
CA LYS A 577 23.38 -7.38 2.92
C LYS A 577 22.43 -8.40 2.33
N MET A 578 22.57 -8.67 1.06
CA MET A 578 21.81 -9.66 0.32
C MET A 578 22.77 -10.51 -0.52
N THR A 579 22.49 -11.79 -0.58
CA THR A 579 23.28 -12.72 -1.39
C THR A 579 22.72 -12.80 -2.80
N PHE A 580 23.56 -12.59 -3.81
CA PHE A 580 23.22 -12.77 -5.21
C PHE A 580 24.20 -13.73 -5.88
N ALA A 581 23.72 -14.39 -6.92
CA ALA A 581 24.50 -15.29 -7.76
C ALA A 581 24.16 -15.05 -9.24
N LYS A 582 25.03 -15.49 -10.15
CA LYS A 582 24.66 -15.56 -11.57
C LYS A 582 23.41 -16.43 -11.73
N GLY A 583 22.42 -15.95 -12.48
CA GLY A 583 21.12 -16.59 -12.67
C GLY A 583 20.00 -16.09 -11.74
N ASP A 584 20.36 -15.32 -10.69
CA ASP A 584 19.34 -14.71 -9.82
C ASP A 584 18.46 -13.71 -10.59
N ARG A 585 17.17 -13.70 -10.26
CA ARG A 585 16.24 -12.66 -10.72
C ARG A 585 16.45 -11.40 -9.88
N VAL A 586 16.66 -10.28 -10.55
CA VAL A 586 16.93 -8.97 -9.95
C VAL A 586 15.77 -8.04 -10.26
N MET A 587 15.34 -7.27 -9.24
CA MET A 587 14.38 -6.19 -9.38
C MET A 587 15.03 -4.88 -8.93
N PHE A 588 14.97 -3.86 -9.77
CA PHE A 588 15.41 -2.50 -9.45
C PHE A 588 14.35 -1.79 -8.61
N LEU A 589 14.76 -1.08 -7.57
CA LEU A 589 13.86 -0.49 -6.58
C LEU A 589 13.75 1.04 -6.66
N ARG A 590 14.56 1.69 -7.48
CA ARG A 590 14.59 3.14 -7.65
C ARG A 590 14.84 3.49 -9.12
N ASN A 591 14.23 4.60 -9.56
CA ASN A 591 14.49 5.15 -10.90
C ASN A 591 15.91 5.70 -10.97
N ASP A 592 16.64 5.34 -12.02
CA ASP A 592 17.94 5.93 -12.34
C ASP A 592 18.05 6.17 -13.85
N ARG A 593 18.18 7.45 -14.23
CA ARG A 593 18.23 7.84 -15.64
C ARG A 593 19.55 7.46 -16.32
N SER A 594 20.64 7.44 -15.56
CA SER A 594 21.96 7.13 -16.11
C SER A 594 22.10 5.64 -16.42
N LEU A 595 21.45 4.78 -15.62
CA LEU A 595 21.37 3.34 -15.86
C LEU A 595 20.20 2.96 -16.79
N GLY A 596 19.29 3.89 -17.08
CA GLY A 596 18.08 3.61 -17.85
C GLY A 596 17.11 2.65 -17.14
N VAL A 597 17.10 2.62 -15.79
CA VAL A 597 16.24 1.72 -15.02
C VAL A 597 15.18 2.47 -14.24
N LYS A 598 14.06 1.82 -14.00
CA LYS A 598 12.94 2.31 -13.17
C LYS A 598 12.65 1.37 -12.01
N ASN A 599 11.96 1.90 -11.00
CA ASN A 599 11.51 1.08 -9.87
C ASN A 599 10.58 -0.03 -10.36
N GLY A 600 11.02 -1.28 -10.17
CA GLY A 600 10.34 -2.51 -10.54
C GLY A 600 10.81 -3.11 -11.89
N THR A 601 11.73 -2.48 -12.64
CA THR A 601 12.42 -3.13 -13.76
C THR A 601 12.97 -4.48 -13.30
N LEU A 602 12.70 -5.54 -14.06
CA LEU A 602 13.13 -6.90 -13.79
C LEU A 602 14.24 -7.32 -14.75
N GLY A 603 15.12 -8.20 -14.28
CA GLY A 603 16.17 -8.79 -15.10
C GLY A 603 16.80 -10.00 -14.44
N THR A 604 17.81 -10.57 -15.09
CA THR A 604 18.58 -11.72 -14.60
C THR A 604 20.04 -11.34 -14.45
N ALA A 605 20.64 -11.67 -13.31
CA ALA A 605 22.05 -11.45 -13.04
C ALA A 605 22.91 -12.33 -13.95
N GLU A 606 23.76 -11.72 -14.76
CA GLU A 606 24.71 -12.42 -15.63
C GLU A 606 26.10 -12.52 -15.00
N PHE A 607 26.46 -11.53 -14.17
CA PHE A 607 27.72 -11.49 -13.45
C PHE A 607 27.51 -10.81 -12.08
N VAL A 608 28.15 -11.37 -11.05
CA VAL A 608 28.08 -10.87 -9.67
C VAL A 608 29.49 -10.82 -9.08
N ALA A 609 29.88 -9.67 -8.54
CA ALA A 609 31.11 -9.47 -7.76
C ALA A 609 30.83 -8.44 -6.65
N ALA A 610 31.70 -8.33 -5.65
CA ALA A 610 31.48 -7.59 -4.39
C ALA A 610 30.86 -6.17 -4.55
N ASN A 611 31.21 -5.43 -5.61
CA ASN A 611 30.69 -4.08 -5.86
C ASN A 611 30.10 -3.91 -7.27
N THR A 612 29.98 -4.99 -8.03
CA THR A 612 29.53 -4.92 -9.43
C THR A 612 28.52 -6.01 -9.71
N LEU A 613 27.41 -5.62 -10.30
CA LEU A 613 26.37 -6.53 -10.78
C LEU A 613 26.09 -6.23 -12.26
N GLN A 614 26.10 -7.25 -13.12
CA GLN A 614 25.62 -7.11 -14.50
C GLN A 614 24.27 -7.82 -14.60
N VAL A 615 23.28 -7.12 -15.09
CA VAL A 615 21.90 -7.60 -15.21
C VAL A 615 21.47 -7.49 -16.66
N ARG A 616 20.96 -8.58 -17.22
CA ARG A 616 20.16 -8.52 -18.45
C ARG A 616 18.71 -8.30 -18.09
N THR A 617 18.15 -7.16 -18.44
CA THR A 617 16.74 -6.84 -18.23
C THR A 617 15.84 -7.69 -19.14
N ASP A 618 14.56 -7.80 -18.78
CA ASP A 618 13.60 -8.62 -19.54
C ASP A 618 13.33 -8.07 -20.95
N ASP A 619 13.61 -6.78 -21.18
CA ASP A 619 13.61 -6.13 -22.52
C ASP A 619 14.91 -6.33 -23.31
N GLY A 620 15.87 -7.11 -22.77
CA GLY A 620 17.11 -7.52 -23.45
C GLY A 620 18.29 -6.57 -23.25
N ARG A 621 18.17 -5.44 -22.56
CA ARG A 621 19.27 -4.51 -22.28
C ARG A 621 20.24 -5.11 -21.27
N GLN A 622 21.54 -4.87 -21.49
CA GLN A 622 22.57 -5.22 -20.50
C GLN A 622 22.94 -3.99 -19.67
N ILE A 623 22.80 -4.12 -18.35
CA ILE A 623 23.04 -3.03 -17.40
C ILE A 623 24.16 -3.45 -16.45
N LYS A 624 25.22 -2.64 -16.39
CA LYS A 624 26.30 -2.80 -15.42
C LYS A 624 26.08 -1.83 -14.28
N ILE A 625 25.96 -2.34 -13.07
CA ILE A 625 25.69 -1.60 -11.84
C ILE A 625 26.95 -1.56 -10.99
N ASP A 626 27.38 -0.37 -10.58
CA ASP A 626 28.31 -0.19 -9.46
C ASP A 626 27.47 0.02 -8.19
N LEU A 627 27.49 -0.94 -7.28
CA LEU A 627 26.67 -0.94 -6.07
C LEU A 627 27.01 0.20 -5.09
N ARG A 628 28.17 0.84 -5.23
CA ARG A 628 28.51 2.03 -4.45
C ARG A 628 27.66 3.24 -4.86
N ASN A 629 27.22 3.27 -6.13
CA ASN A 629 26.40 4.36 -6.69
C ASN A 629 24.91 4.02 -6.75
N TYR A 630 24.59 2.73 -6.96
CA TYR A 630 23.23 2.25 -7.06
C TYR A 630 23.07 0.89 -6.35
N ALA A 631 22.59 0.92 -5.12
CA ALA A 631 22.38 -0.25 -4.27
C ALA A 631 20.89 -0.66 -4.16
N ASP A 632 19.98 0.02 -4.90
CA ASP A 632 18.53 -0.18 -4.82
C ASP A 632 18.08 -1.39 -5.65
N ILE A 633 18.49 -2.59 -5.25
CA ILE A 633 18.14 -3.86 -5.87
C ILE A 633 17.54 -4.85 -4.86
N ALA A 634 16.77 -5.81 -5.36
CA ALA A 634 16.23 -6.95 -4.60
C ALA A 634 16.04 -8.17 -5.52
N HIS A 635 15.76 -9.33 -4.93
CA HIS A 635 15.33 -10.50 -5.71
C HIS A 635 13.97 -10.25 -6.38
N GLY A 636 13.80 -10.70 -7.59
CA GLY A 636 12.66 -10.44 -8.46
C GLY A 636 11.91 -11.70 -8.93
N TYR A 637 11.91 -12.79 -8.16
CA TYR A 637 11.15 -14.01 -8.46
C TYR A 637 9.67 -13.84 -8.18
N ALA A 638 9.36 -13.13 -7.09
CA ALA A 638 8.00 -12.80 -6.67
C ALA A 638 7.84 -11.28 -6.51
N VAL A 639 6.69 -10.76 -6.94
CA VAL A 639 6.34 -9.34 -6.84
C VAL A 639 4.96 -9.15 -6.22
N THR A 640 4.65 -7.93 -5.77
CA THR A 640 3.28 -7.63 -5.36
C THR A 640 2.37 -7.44 -6.59
N ILE A 641 1.07 -7.72 -6.43
CA ILE A 641 0.08 -7.55 -7.50
C ILE A 641 0.09 -6.11 -8.05
N HIS A 642 0.25 -5.11 -7.18
CA HIS A 642 0.40 -3.70 -7.59
C HIS A 642 1.62 -3.47 -8.51
N LYS A 643 2.73 -4.14 -8.24
CA LYS A 643 3.93 -4.04 -9.10
C LYS A 643 3.80 -4.87 -10.38
N ALA A 644 2.93 -5.87 -10.40
CA ALA A 644 2.63 -6.64 -11.58
C ALA A 644 1.60 -5.96 -12.52
N GLN A 645 1.07 -4.80 -12.12
CA GLN A 645 0.18 -4.05 -12.99
C GLN A 645 0.93 -3.57 -14.26
N GLY A 646 0.28 -3.66 -15.40
CA GLY A 646 0.92 -3.44 -16.70
C GLY A 646 1.77 -4.62 -17.23
N VAL A 647 2.20 -5.56 -16.38
CA VAL A 647 3.01 -6.72 -16.79
C VAL A 647 2.14 -7.77 -17.49
N SER A 648 2.68 -8.43 -18.51
CA SER A 648 2.08 -9.60 -19.16
C SER A 648 3.11 -10.73 -19.25
N VAL A 649 2.74 -11.90 -18.74
CA VAL A 649 3.60 -13.10 -18.71
C VAL A 649 2.89 -14.30 -19.27
N ASP A 650 3.63 -15.34 -19.66
CA ASP A 650 3.00 -16.57 -20.15
C ASP A 650 2.32 -17.32 -19.02
N GLN A 651 2.95 -17.36 -17.83
CA GLN A 651 2.42 -18.07 -16.67
C GLN A 651 2.46 -17.21 -15.42
N SER A 652 1.41 -17.24 -14.62
CA SER A 652 1.36 -16.55 -13.32
C SER A 652 0.94 -17.51 -12.20
N PHE A 653 1.54 -17.31 -11.04
CA PHE A 653 1.32 -18.08 -9.82
C PHE A 653 0.94 -17.11 -8.72
N VAL A 654 -0.28 -17.18 -8.24
CA VAL A 654 -0.88 -16.20 -7.34
C VAL A 654 -1.07 -16.80 -5.96
N LEU A 655 -0.56 -16.18 -4.92
CA LEU A 655 -0.87 -16.52 -3.54
C LEU A 655 -2.04 -15.65 -3.09
N ALA A 656 -3.20 -16.26 -2.84
CA ALA A 656 -4.36 -15.59 -2.27
C ALA A 656 -4.19 -15.35 -0.77
N SER A 657 -4.74 -14.25 -0.28
CA SER A 657 -4.80 -13.91 1.14
C SER A 657 -6.10 -13.17 1.47
N ALA A 658 -6.43 -13.07 2.76
CA ALA A 658 -7.66 -12.41 3.24
C ALA A 658 -7.77 -10.92 2.88
N GLY A 659 -6.65 -10.30 2.47
CA GLY A 659 -6.59 -8.91 2.02
C GLY A 659 -7.07 -8.65 0.60
N PHE A 660 -7.37 -9.69 -0.17
CA PHE A 660 -7.87 -9.54 -1.53
C PHE A 660 -9.26 -8.88 -1.56
N ASP A 661 -9.53 -8.23 -2.67
CA ASP A 661 -10.83 -7.76 -3.10
C ASP A 661 -11.03 -8.08 -4.60
N ARG A 662 -12.15 -7.67 -5.19
CA ARG A 662 -12.43 -7.96 -6.61
C ARG A 662 -11.42 -7.31 -7.55
N HIS A 663 -10.92 -6.12 -7.23
CA HIS A 663 -9.98 -5.37 -8.07
C HIS A 663 -8.59 -6.02 -8.09
N LEU A 664 -8.06 -6.37 -6.90
CA LEU A 664 -6.82 -7.14 -6.78
C LEU A 664 -6.92 -8.51 -7.46
N THR A 665 -8.06 -9.19 -7.28
CA THR A 665 -8.33 -10.50 -7.91
C THR A 665 -8.32 -10.38 -9.42
N TYR A 666 -8.99 -9.38 -9.97
CA TYR A 666 -9.01 -9.15 -11.41
C TYR A 666 -7.59 -8.90 -11.97
N VAL A 667 -6.83 -8.01 -11.32
CA VAL A 667 -5.45 -7.76 -11.75
C VAL A 667 -4.59 -9.02 -11.68
N ALA A 668 -4.62 -9.76 -10.58
CA ALA A 668 -3.80 -10.97 -10.39
C ALA A 668 -4.14 -12.07 -11.39
N MET A 669 -5.44 -12.30 -11.63
CA MET A 669 -5.93 -13.39 -12.47
C MET A 669 -5.90 -13.08 -13.98
N SER A 670 -5.58 -11.83 -14.37
CA SER A 670 -5.56 -11.40 -15.77
C SER A 670 -4.17 -11.13 -16.36
N ARG A 671 -3.06 -11.39 -15.62
CA ARG A 671 -1.68 -11.11 -16.10
C ARG A 671 -1.13 -12.15 -17.07
N HIS A 672 -1.65 -13.39 -17.05
CA HIS A 672 -1.16 -14.51 -17.83
C HIS A 672 -1.64 -14.50 -19.29
N ARG A 673 -0.84 -15.15 -20.18
CA ARG A 673 -1.25 -15.50 -21.55
C ARG A 673 -1.75 -16.95 -21.64
N ASP A 674 -1.04 -17.89 -21.00
CA ASP A 674 -1.31 -19.33 -21.12
C ASP A 674 -1.96 -19.92 -19.88
N ARG A 675 -1.44 -19.56 -18.68
CA ARG A 675 -1.84 -20.22 -17.45
C ARG A 675 -1.74 -19.30 -16.23
N VAL A 676 -2.75 -19.35 -15.37
CA VAL A 676 -2.67 -18.86 -14.00
C VAL A 676 -3.05 -19.97 -13.04
N LYS A 677 -2.37 -20.03 -11.89
CA LYS A 677 -2.79 -20.84 -10.74
C LYS A 677 -2.88 -19.97 -9.50
N LEU A 678 -3.96 -20.14 -8.75
CA LEU A 678 -4.22 -19.50 -7.47
C LEU A 678 -4.00 -20.51 -6.35
N PHE A 679 -3.18 -20.16 -5.37
CA PHE A 679 -2.85 -21.00 -4.21
C PHE A 679 -3.34 -20.33 -2.94
N TRP A 680 -3.83 -21.11 -1.99
CA TRP A 680 -4.31 -20.59 -0.72
C TRP A 680 -4.27 -21.64 0.39
N GLY A 681 -4.14 -21.19 1.64
CA GLY A 681 -4.17 -22.00 2.84
C GLY A 681 -5.54 -22.03 3.51
N GLN A 682 -5.97 -23.21 3.99
CA GLN A 682 -7.26 -23.39 4.66
C GLN A 682 -7.32 -22.63 6.00
N ASP A 683 -6.17 -22.44 6.65
CA ASP A 683 -6.03 -21.63 7.87
C ASP A 683 -6.31 -20.12 7.62
N GLU A 684 -6.12 -19.63 6.40
CA GLU A 684 -6.44 -18.26 5.98
C GLU A 684 -7.95 -18.08 5.68
N PHE A 685 -8.62 -19.17 5.22
CA PHE A 685 -10.04 -19.16 4.84
C PHE A 685 -10.79 -20.32 5.52
N PRO A 686 -11.19 -20.18 6.81
CA PRO A 686 -11.70 -21.30 7.62
C PRO A 686 -12.96 -22.01 7.07
N LYS A 687 -13.80 -21.28 6.32
CA LYS A 687 -14.97 -21.86 5.65
C LYS A 687 -14.68 -22.33 4.21
N GLY A 688 -13.41 -22.54 3.89
CA GLY A 688 -12.96 -23.02 2.60
C GLY A 688 -13.29 -22.08 1.45
N ASN A 689 -13.70 -22.64 0.31
CA ASN A 689 -14.01 -21.88 -0.91
C ASN A 689 -15.09 -20.81 -0.70
N ILE A 690 -15.99 -20.96 0.28
CA ILE A 690 -17.01 -19.96 0.58
C ILE A 690 -16.38 -18.64 1.04
N ASP A 691 -15.43 -18.73 1.99
CA ASP A 691 -14.71 -17.55 2.49
C ASP A 691 -13.75 -17.01 1.44
N LEU A 692 -13.04 -17.89 0.72
CA LEU A 692 -12.16 -17.49 -0.38
C LEU A 692 -12.95 -16.67 -1.41
N PHE A 693 -14.00 -17.22 -2.00
CA PHE A 693 -14.76 -16.56 -3.07
C PHE A 693 -15.44 -15.29 -2.58
N ARG A 694 -15.95 -15.28 -1.33
CA ARG A 694 -16.50 -14.07 -0.73
C ARG A 694 -15.45 -12.96 -0.60
N THR A 695 -14.23 -13.31 -0.18
CA THR A 695 -13.13 -12.36 -0.01
C THR A 695 -12.66 -11.83 -1.36
N LEU A 696 -12.39 -12.72 -2.31
CA LEU A 696 -11.91 -12.35 -3.64
C LEU A 696 -12.94 -11.59 -4.48
N SER A 697 -14.24 -11.67 -4.12
CA SER A 697 -15.33 -10.93 -4.77
C SER A 697 -15.77 -9.68 -3.99
N ARG A 698 -15.10 -9.34 -2.89
CA ARG A 698 -15.46 -8.19 -2.06
C ARG A 698 -15.28 -6.90 -2.82
N GLU A 699 -16.32 -6.08 -2.83
CA GLU A 699 -16.25 -4.75 -3.40
C GLU A 699 -15.64 -3.76 -2.40
N ARG A 700 -14.72 -2.92 -2.88
CA ARG A 700 -14.13 -1.80 -2.15
C ARG A 700 -13.98 -0.60 -3.07
N SER A 701 -15.04 -0.27 -3.78
CA SER A 701 -15.03 0.86 -4.71
C SER A 701 -14.87 2.17 -3.96
N LYS A 702 -14.00 3.04 -4.47
CA LYS A 702 -13.96 4.44 -4.08
C LYS A 702 -15.13 5.20 -4.70
N ASP A 703 -15.52 6.25 -4.03
CA ASP A 703 -16.61 7.13 -4.41
C ASP A 703 -16.11 8.52 -4.84
N VAL A 704 -16.98 9.27 -5.45
CA VAL A 704 -16.90 10.71 -5.62
C VAL A 704 -18.14 11.34 -4.98
N THR A 705 -18.09 12.61 -4.67
CA THR A 705 -19.19 13.33 -4.01
C THR A 705 -20.48 13.32 -4.85
N SER A 706 -20.36 13.27 -6.16
CA SER A 706 -21.49 13.21 -7.11
C SER A 706 -22.18 11.84 -7.21
N ASP A 707 -21.62 10.78 -6.60
CA ASP A 707 -22.28 9.46 -6.55
C ASP A 707 -23.56 9.47 -5.69
N TYR A 708 -23.69 10.47 -4.83
CA TYR A 708 -24.78 10.60 -3.88
C TYR A 708 -25.70 11.74 -4.31
N GLN A 709 -26.87 11.43 -4.83
CA GLN A 709 -27.87 12.44 -5.17
C GLN A 709 -28.53 12.98 -3.90
N LEU A 710 -28.44 14.29 -3.68
CA LEU A 710 -29.31 14.99 -2.75
C LEU A 710 -30.74 14.99 -3.33
N ASP A 711 -31.58 14.15 -2.83
CA ASP A 711 -33.03 14.37 -2.97
C ASP A 711 -33.38 15.64 -2.18
N ILE A 712 -33.85 16.68 -2.87
CA ILE A 712 -34.17 17.99 -2.27
C ILE A 712 -35.22 17.85 -1.13
N ALA A 713 -36.08 16.82 -1.17
CA ALA A 713 -36.98 16.48 -0.08
C ALA A 713 -36.21 15.95 1.16
N SER A 714 -35.21 15.10 0.96
CA SER A 714 -34.36 14.57 2.03
C SER A 714 -33.44 15.65 2.64
N ALA A 715 -33.05 16.67 1.87
CA ALA A 715 -32.25 17.79 2.38
C ALA A 715 -33.08 18.70 3.33
N ARG A 716 -34.38 18.84 3.10
CA ARG A 716 -35.31 19.55 4.01
C ARG A 716 -35.53 18.76 5.29
N ASP A 717 -35.73 17.45 5.23
CA ASP A 717 -35.85 16.58 6.42
C ASP A 717 -34.56 16.55 7.24
N LEU A 718 -33.39 16.64 6.61
CA LEU A 718 -32.10 16.72 7.31
C LEU A 718 -31.90 18.08 8.01
N SER A 719 -32.37 19.19 7.42
CA SER A 719 -32.34 20.51 8.06
C SER A 719 -33.34 20.62 9.21
N VAL A 720 -34.50 19.98 9.11
CA VAL A 720 -35.50 19.92 10.20
C VAL A 720 -35.06 18.93 11.30
N GLY A 721 -34.35 17.85 10.94
CA GLY A 721 -33.75 16.92 11.89
C GLY A 721 -32.56 17.52 12.69
N GLN A 722 -31.91 18.55 12.17
CA GLN A 722 -30.89 19.30 12.90
C GLN A 722 -31.48 20.15 14.04
N GLU A 723 -32.67 20.71 13.88
CA GLU A 723 -33.37 21.45 14.96
C GLU A 723 -33.96 20.55 16.05
N MET A 724 -34.24 19.26 15.75
CA MET A 724 -34.85 18.33 16.73
C MET A 724 -33.82 17.44 17.47
N SER A 725 -32.57 17.31 17.02
CA SER A 725 -31.61 16.40 17.63
C SER A 725 -30.79 17.00 18.78
N SER A 726 -30.98 18.28 19.13
CA SER A 726 -30.35 18.90 20.29
C SER A 726 -30.78 18.32 21.65
N ASN A 727 -31.84 17.48 21.67
CA ASN A 727 -32.42 16.93 22.91
C ASN A 727 -32.19 15.42 23.10
N GLY A 728 -31.32 14.75 22.37
CA GLY A 728 -31.25 13.31 22.44
C GLY A 728 -29.96 12.61 22.13
N ILE A 729 -28.81 13.16 22.49
CA ILE A 729 -27.53 12.40 22.37
C ILE A 729 -27.45 11.44 23.56
N LYS A 730 -27.95 10.20 23.37
CA LYS A 730 -27.57 9.09 24.24
C LYS A 730 -26.08 8.87 24.13
N ALA A 731 -25.38 8.91 25.25
CA ALA A 731 -23.96 8.67 25.37
C ALA A 731 -23.50 7.49 24.48
N TRP A 732 -22.45 7.71 23.70
CA TRP A 732 -21.77 6.72 22.87
C TRP A 732 -21.46 5.46 23.70
N PRO A 733 -21.73 4.23 23.21
CA PRO A 733 -21.58 3.00 23.99
C PRO A 733 -20.14 2.57 24.30
N GLY A 734 -19.16 3.47 24.20
CA GLY A 734 -17.74 3.21 24.44
C GLY A 734 -17.17 3.67 25.78
N ARG A 735 -17.90 4.46 26.58
CA ARG A 735 -17.40 4.91 27.90
C ARG A 735 -18.39 4.61 29.01
N ARG A 736 -18.22 3.48 29.68
CA ARG A 736 -18.76 3.31 31.02
C ARG A 736 -17.83 4.02 32.01
N ARG A 737 -18.33 5.05 32.67
CA ARG A 737 -17.74 5.55 33.91
C ARG A 737 -17.64 4.37 34.87
N THR A 738 -16.44 3.98 35.27
CA THR A 738 -16.21 3.11 36.40
C THR A 738 -16.45 3.91 37.68
N SER A 739 -17.71 4.01 38.13
CA SER A 739 -17.95 4.24 39.53
C SER A 739 -17.59 2.93 40.25
N SER A 740 -16.69 3.02 41.18
CA SER A 740 -16.26 1.95 42.06
C SER A 740 -17.45 1.43 42.88
N LYS A 741 -18.06 0.33 42.44
CA LYS A 741 -18.78 -0.63 43.29
C LYS A 741 -18.88 -1.94 42.53
N SER A 742 -18.03 -2.90 42.93
CA SER A 742 -18.12 -4.28 42.49
C SER A 742 -19.42 -4.91 43.02
N PRO A 743 -20.23 -5.57 42.17
CA PRO A 743 -21.27 -6.46 42.70
C PRO A 743 -20.65 -7.78 43.17
N PRO A 744 -21.22 -8.46 44.20
CA PRO A 744 -20.69 -9.71 44.71
C PRO A 744 -20.86 -10.84 43.71
N TRP A 745 -19.79 -11.61 43.59
CA TRP A 745 -19.71 -12.84 42.81
C TRP A 745 -20.73 -13.88 43.34
N ARG A 746 -21.66 -14.36 42.50
CA ARG A 746 -22.43 -15.58 42.77
C ARG A 746 -21.91 -16.65 41.81
N GLY A 747 -21.37 -17.70 42.40
CA GLY A 747 -20.94 -18.90 41.70
C GLY A 747 -22.10 -19.67 41.07
N PRO A 748 -21.82 -20.58 40.12
CA PRO A 748 -22.85 -21.35 39.46
C PRO A 748 -23.38 -22.46 40.39
N GLU A 749 -24.69 -22.51 40.60
CA GLU A 749 -25.39 -23.72 41.06
C GLU A 749 -25.74 -24.58 39.86
N ARG A 750 -25.18 -25.80 39.86
CA ARG A 750 -25.48 -27.08 39.20
C ARG A 750 -25.68 -27.07 37.67
#